data_0dd40309fc6230314cab4b9facbf8402
#
_entry.id   0dd40309fc6230314cab4b9facbf8402
#
_cell.length_a   1.000
_cell.length_b   1.000
_cell.length_c   1.000
_cell.angle_alpha   90.00
_cell.angle_beta   90.00
_cell.angle_gamma   90.00
#
_symmetry.space_group_name_H-M   'P 1'
#
loop_
_entity.id
_entity.type
_entity.pdbx_description
1 polymer ?
#
loop_
_entity_poly.entity_id
_entity_poly.type
_entity_poly.pdbx_seq_one_letter_code
_entity_poly.pdbx_strand_id
1 'polypeptide(L)'
;MTNTSTEHGTAEQGAEPGTAPPGSTAPGTTAPGTTEPGTAASGTTAPGTTEPGTTEPGTTEPGTTAPGSTAPEATAPETTAPGTTAPGTTEPGTTEPGTTASETTAGQTAPGAPAVDEGLLHRLADANGVGTSFWGFDGLQHTVAPDTLVKVLAALGVRADSDEHIEAALVETELAPWRRMLPPAVVVREGATEQVPVHVCDGATVRLTITLEGGKLLDAIQQDVWVPARDVDGVQVGRATFEVPADLPLGWHTLTAESDGVTAQAALAVVPEVLRTAAPLEERRGWGLATQLYSVRSKRSWGIGDFADLADLAALAGMRGADYVLVNPLHAADPVPPVQPSPYSPSTRRFFNPLYIRIEAIPELAYLKPRKRATVDRLLEQVHSLNKNAERLDRDKVYAFKLAALELLYHARLSPSRQREFDAFCEEAGQGLEDFALWCAIREDLPANDPLWRNAASTVGSPLVESMRPALADRIGFHRWLQWICDEQLEAAQRSAKKAGMRLGIVHDLAVGADLSSADAWTLHDSFAPGVSVGAPPDMYNQQGQNWNQPPWHPVRLAEAGYAPFRDMLSTVLRHAGGIRVDHILGLFRLWWVPEGNSAKDGTYVRYDHESLIGILALEAHRANAVVIGEDLGVFEPWVRDYLASRGILGTSILWFEYDGDQPLPPEKYRKYALASVNTHDLPPTAGYLAGDHVDLRHRLGILERSVQEERADHEATLEKMDVLLHERGLTPEHDGTPHKGGRDYEERYVEALHRLLAKSPSVLLGVALVDAVGERRVQNQPGTTSKVYPNWQVPLADAHGRSVLIDDLADNTRFNSLLAAVDESTRS
;
A
#
# COMPACT_ATOMS: atom_id res chain seq x y z
N MET A 1 31.75 27.43 -5.11
CA MET A 1 32.81 28.43 -5.37
C MET A 1 32.86 28.76 -6.86
N THR A 2 32.50 29.99 -7.19
CA THR A 2 32.95 30.82 -8.30
C THR A 2 32.91 30.22 -9.71
N ASN A 3 31.94 30.59 -10.53
CA ASN A 3 31.84 31.81 -11.35
C ASN A 3 32.92 31.97 -12.42
N THR A 4 32.53 32.00 -13.69
CA THR A 4 32.80 33.08 -14.68
C THR A 4 32.18 32.69 -16.02
N SER A 5 31.14 33.34 -16.40
CA SER A 5 30.87 34.28 -17.51
C SER A 5 31.91 34.36 -18.66
N THR A 6 31.45 34.25 -19.87
CA THR A 6 31.72 35.26 -20.91
C THR A 6 30.74 35.17 -22.08
N GLU A 7 30.19 36.32 -22.37
CA GLU A 7 29.38 36.76 -23.50
C GLU A 7 30.08 36.65 -24.85
N HIS A 8 29.29 36.66 -25.90
CA HIS A 8 29.27 37.50 -27.11
C HIS A 8 28.34 36.81 -28.12
N GLY A 9 27.28 37.37 -28.63
CA GLY A 9 27.00 38.74 -29.06
C GLY A 9 26.61 38.76 -30.53
N THR A 10 25.53 39.52 -30.80
CA THR A 10 25.11 40.15 -32.05
C THR A 10 24.30 39.26 -33.05
N ALA A 11 23.06 39.55 -33.27
CA ALA A 11 22.32 40.63 -34.00
C ALA A 11 21.93 40.11 -35.38
N GLU A 12 20.80 40.31 -35.95
CA GLU A 12 19.82 41.31 -36.11
C GLU A 12 18.73 40.83 -37.11
N GLN A 13 17.52 41.34 -36.95
CA GLN A 13 16.53 41.80 -37.94
C GLN A 13 15.78 40.73 -38.72
N GLY A 14 14.50 40.77 -38.92
CA GLY A 14 13.50 41.81 -38.68
C GLY A 14 12.21 41.42 -39.37
N ALA A 15 11.15 42.05 -38.95
CA ALA A 15 9.93 42.49 -39.68
C ALA A 15 8.72 41.57 -39.67
N GLU A 16 7.74 41.92 -38.89
CA GLU A 16 6.29 41.87 -39.14
C GLU A 16 5.91 42.76 -40.42
N PRO A 17 4.65 42.78 -40.89
CA PRO A 17 3.37 42.63 -40.17
C PRO A 17 2.14 42.10 -40.98
N GLY A 18 1.04 41.84 -40.24
CA GLY A 18 -0.31 42.28 -40.61
C GLY A 18 -1.16 41.28 -41.41
N THR A 19 -2.35 40.90 -41.04
CA THR A 19 -3.59 41.66 -40.86
C THR A 19 -4.73 40.69 -40.51
N ALA A 20 -5.57 41.03 -39.56
CA ALA A 20 -6.93 40.52 -39.38
C ALA A 20 -7.93 41.47 -40.04
N PRO A 21 -9.25 41.27 -39.84
CA PRO A 21 -10.21 40.24 -40.23
C PRO A 21 -11.20 40.76 -41.32
N PRO A 22 -12.42 40.33 -41.66
CA PRO A 22 -13.61 40.32 -40.82
C PRO A 22 -14.72 39.27 -41.09
N GLY A 23 -15.64 39.12 -40.17
CA GLY A 23 -17.08 39.37 -40.31
C GLY A 23 -18.01 38.19 -40.38
N SER A 24 -18.72 37.97 -39.29
CA SER A 24 -20.17 38.03 -39.06
C SER A 24 -21.12 37.21 -39.98
N THR A 25 -21.95 36.38 -39.34
CA THR A 25 -23.42 36.59 -39.26
C THR A 25 -24.07 35.43 -38.52
N ALA A 26 -24.76 35.70 -37.43
CA ALA A 26 -25.92 34.91 -37.02
C ALA A 26 -27.17 35.44 -37.75
N PRO A 27 -28.25 34.67 -37.89
CA PRO A 27 -29.39 34.69 -36.98
C PRO A 27 -30.03 33.30 -36.86
N GLY A 28 -30.80 32.94 -35.88
CA GLY A 28 -31.93 33.47 -35.25
C GLY A 28 -32.86 32.33 -34.83
N THR A 29 -33.26 32.34 -33.57
CA THR A 29 -34.54 31.96 -32.95
C THR A 29 -35.52 31.02 -33.67
N THR A 30 -35.97 29.97 -32.93
CA THR A 30 -37.42 29.81 -32.56
C THR A 30 -37.57 28.65 -31.57
N ALA A 31 -38.09 28.93 -30.37
CA ALA A 31 -38.90 27.98 -29.61
C ALA A 31 -40.37 28.13 -30.03
N PRO A 32 -41.22 27.12 -29.94
CA PRO A 32 -42.20 27.04 -28.87
C PRO A 32 -42.45 25.55 -28.52
N GLY A 33 -43.01 25.18 -27.40
CA GLY A 33 -44.15 25.52 -26.64
C GLY A 33 -44.50 24.34 -25.73
N THR A 34 -44.86 24.70 -24.54
CA THR A 34 -45.56 23.98 -23.45
C THR A 34 -46.67 23.05 -23.89
N THR A 35 -46.81 21.92 -23.15
CA THR A 35 -48.11 21.43 -22.64
C THR A 35 -47.94 20.47 -21.49
N GLU A 36 -48.31 20.91 -20.27
CA GLU A 36 -48.90 20.01 -19.27
C GLU A 36 -50.37 19.74 -19.64
N PRO A 37 -50.98 18.64 -19.25
CA PRO A 37 -51.87 18.56 -18.09
C PRO A 37 -51.76 17.17 -17.42
N GLY A 38 -52.13 16.92 -16.19
CA GLY A 38 -53.11 17.40 -15.26
C GLY A 38 -53.29 16.32 -14.18
N THR A 39 -53.47 16.80 -13.02
CA THR A 39 -53.93 16.21 -11.76
C THR A 39 -54.93 15.05 -11.82
N ALA A 40 -54.75 14.06 -10.92
CA ALA A 40 -55.84 13.46 -10.18
C ALA A 40 -55.38 12.98 -8.78
N ALA A 41 -55.95 13.60 -7.80
CA ALA A 41 -55.91 13.28 -6.38
C ALA A 41 -56.97 12.25 -6.03
N SER A 42 -56.69 11.36 -5.07
CA SER A 42 -57.62 10.80 -4.05
C SER A 42 -56.76 9.96 -3.13
N GLY A 43 -56.77 10.00 -1.86
CA GLY A 43 -57.73 10.40 -0.87
C GLY A 43 -57.45 9.51 0.34
N THR A 44 -57.03 10.15 1.44
CA THR A 44 -57.28 9.83 2.86
C THR A 44 -57.56 8.40 3.29
N THR A 45 -56.82 7.90 4.29
CA THR A 45 -57.34 7.76 5.67
C THR A 45 -56.23 7.32 6.64
N ALA A 46 -56.01 8.08 7.68
CA ALA A 46 -55.38 7.61 8.92
C ALA A 46 -56.48 7.08 9.88
N PRO A 47 -56.12 6.13 10.74
CA PRO A 47 -56.48 6.28 12.13
C PRO A 47 -55.25 5.98 13.02
N GLY A 48 -54.95 6.67 14.06
CA GLY A 48 -55.70 6.82 15.28
C GLY A 48 -54.82 6.32 16.40
N THR A 49 -54.20 7.23 17.14
CA THR A 49 -53.47 7.08 18.40
C THR A 49 -54.28 6.39 19.48
N THR A 50 -53.67 5.49 20.24
CA THR A 50 -54.01 5.21 21.64
C THR A 50 -52.77 4.82 22.41
N GLU A 51 -52.33 5.71 23.31
CA GLU A 51 -51.52 5.36 24.48
C GLU A 51 -52.41 4.62 25.52
N PRO A 52 -51.81 3.74 26.32
CA PRO A 52 -51.97 3.86 27.75
C PRO A 52 -50.61 3.61 28.46
N GLY A 53 -50.18 4.47 29.38
CA GLY A 53 -50.66 4.44 30.76
C GLY A 53 -49.53 3.85 31.63
N THR A 54 -48.75 4.73 32.25
CA THR A 54 -47.82 4.51 33.35
C THR A 54 -48.43 3.79 34.55
N THR A 55 -47.67 2.81 35.10
CA THR A 55 -47.75 2.45 36.53
C THR A 55 -46.38 1.96 36.99
N GLU A 56 -45.76 2.75 37.87
CA GLU A 56 -44.72 2.27 38.78
C GLU A 56 -45.38 1.44 39.91
N PRO A 57 -44.69 0.47 40.52
CA PRO A 57 -44.44 0.46 41.94
C PRO A 57 -43.01 0.09 42.31
N GLY A 58 -42.33 0.82 43.15
CA GLY A 58 -42.45 0.65 44.61
C GLY A 58 -41.19 -0.04 45.10
N THR A 59 -40.25 0.74 45.64
CA THR A 59 -39.09 0.40 46.45
C THR A 59 -39.41 -0.49 47.65
N THR A 60 -38.58 -1.51 47.89
CA THR A 60 -38.29 -2.01 49.25
C THR A 60 -36.87 -2.57 49.31
N GLU A 61 -36.01 -1.89 50.09
CA GLU A 61 -34.79 -2.52 50.67
C GLU A 61 -35.20 -3.44 51.81
N PRO A 62 -34.42 -4.51 52.11
CA PRO A 62 -33.78 -4.61 53.43
C PRO A 62 -32.33 -5.15 53.32
N GLY A 63 -31.32 -4.55 53.97
CA GLY A 63 -31.05 -4.83 55.38
C GLY A 63 -29.77 -5.67 55.46
N THR A 64 -28.69 -4.99 55.84
CA THR A 64 -27.39 -5.46 56.30
C THR A 64 -27.45 -6.58 57.31
N THR A 65 -26.55 -7.58 57.14
CA THR A 65 -25.77 -8.17 58.29
C THR A 65 -24.48 -8.86 57.73
N ALA A 66 -23.35 -8.40 58.24
CA ALA A 66 -22.08 -9.13 58.19
C ALA A 66 -22.01 -10.11 59.36
N PRO A 67 -21.26 -11.22 59.28
CA PRO A 67 -20.18 -11.52 60.17
C PRO A 67 -18.94 -12.06 59.45
N GLY A 68 -17.73 -11.66 59.76
CA GLY A 68 -16.91 -11.99 60.92
C GLY A 68 -15.86 -13.04 60.51
N SER A 69 -14.65 -12.55 60.30
CA SER A 69 -13.31 -13.13 60.41
C SER A 69 -13.17 -14.63 60.78
N THR A 70 -12.25 -15.29 60.06
CA THR A 70 -11.04 -15.95 60.59
C THR A 70 -10.20 -16.49 59.47
N ALA A 71 -8.92 -16.08 59.42
CA ALA A 71 -7.85 -16.73 58.68
C ALA A 71 -7.36 -17.97 59.39
N PRO A 72 -6.75 -18.94 58.72
CA PRO A 72 -5.55 -19.53 59.26
C PRO A 72 -4.36 -19.45 58.29
N GLU A 73 -3.21 -19.13 58.87
CA GLU A 73 -1.86 -19.33 58.39
C GLU A 73 -1.63 -20.78 58.00
N ALA A 74 -0.94 -21.00 56.87
CA ALA A 74 -0.28 -22.28 56.57
C ALA A 74 1.11 -22.02 56.02
N THR A 75 2.05 -22.39 56.82
CA THR A 75 3.49 -22.59 56.69
C THR A 75 3.94 -23.18 55.34
N ALA A 76 5.01 -22.58 54.83
CA ALA A 76 5.84 -23.09 53.73
C ALA A 76 6.72 -24.26 54.18
N PRO A 77 7.02 -25.22 53.32
CA PRO A 77 8.18 -26.09 53.52
C PRO A 77 9.34 -25.66 52.57
N GLU A 78 10.50 -25.53 53.24
CA GLU A 78 11.83 -25.45 52.63
C GLU A 78 12.10 -26.72 51.81
N THR A 79 12.60 -26.59 50.58
CA THR A 79 13.28 -27.63 49.87
C THR A 79 14.66 -27.17 49.42
N THR A 80 15.63 -27.86 49.96
CA THR A 80 17.07 -27.79 49.72
C THR A 80 17.42 -28.02 48.25
N ALA A 81 18.29 -27.16 47.70
CA ALA A 81 18.97 -27.33 46.44
C ALA A 81 20.15 -28.31 46.54
N PRO A 82 20.41 -29.15 45.52
CA PRO A 82 21.69 -29.81 45.36
C PRO A 82 22.61 -28.98 44.46
N GLY A 83 23.86 -28.79 44.94
CA GLY A 83 24.89 -28.08 44.21
C GLY A 83 25.39 -28.80 42.97
N THR A 84 25.65 -28.03 41.94
CA THR A 84 26.46 -28.43 40.79
C THR A 84 27.65 -27.52 40.65
N THR A 85 28.80 -28.14 40.68
CA THR A 85 30.14 -27.60 40.50
C THR A 85 30.32 -27.03 39.10
N ALA A 86 30.82 -25.80 39.04
CA ALA A 86 31.29 -25.14 37.83
C ALA A 86 32.70 -25.66 37.44
N PRO A 87 32.99 -25.84 36.13
CA PRO A 87 34.39 -25.96 35.67
C PRO A 87 34.91 -24.59 35.23
N GLY A 88 36.21 -24.36 35.65
CA GLY A 88 36.90 -23.10 35.50
C GLY A 88 37.10 -22.59 34.08
N THR A 89 36.96 -21.27 33.97
CA THR A 89 37.39 -20.48 32.83
C THR A 89 38.88 -20.16 32.95
N THR A 90 39.66 -20.63 31.97
CA THR A 90 41.00 -20.12 31.69
C THR A 90 40.91 -19.00 30.65
N GLU A 91 41.30 -17.81 31.08
CA GLU A 91 41.54 -16.66 30.18
C GLU A 91 42.78 -16.94 29.32
N PRO A 92 42.78 -16.54 28.02
CA PRO A 92 44.02 -16.34 27.30
C PRO A 92 44.34 -14.85 27.22
N GLY A 93 45.59 -14.59 27.60
CA GLY A 93 46.21 -13.26 27.71
C GLY A 93 46.30 -12.50 26.38
N THR A 94 46.18 -11.20 26.55
CA THR A 94 46.45 -10.15 25.59
C THR A 94 47.95 -10.13 25.21
N THR A 95 48.22 -10.30 23.91
CA THR A 95 49.49 -9.87 23.30
C THR A 95 49.18 -8.99 22.12
N GLU A 96 49.58 -7.73 22.23
CA GLU A 96 49.59 -6.79 21.11
C GLU A 96 50.57 -7.31 20.03
N PRO A 97 50.26 -7.14 18.73
CA PRO A 97 51.27 -7.23 17.66
C PRO A 97 51.65 -5.84 17.14
N GLY A 98 52.94 -5.59 17.21
CA GLY A 98 53.52 -4.40 16.65
C GLY A 98 53.40 -4.32 15.12
N THR A 99 53.32 -3.09 14.69
CA THR A 99 53.43 -2.61 13.31
C THR A 99 54.73 -3.09 12.64
N THR A 100 54.56 -3.93 11.59
CA THR A 100 55.56 -4.02 10.52
C THR A 100 54.79 -3.97 9.19
N ALA A 101 55.15 -2.96 8.39
CA ALA A 101 54.75 -2.86 7.03
C ALA A 101 55.21 -4.10 6.25
N SER A 102 54.33 -4.76 5.54
CA SER A 102 54.66 -5.84 4.60
C SER A 102 53.96 -5.58 3.29
N GLU A 103 54.75 -5.61 2.27
CA GLU A 103 54.43 -5.42 0.88
C GLU A 103 53.27 -6.28 0.39
N THR A 104 52.48 -5.67 -0.43
CA THR A 104 51.34 -6.24 -1.18
C THR A 104 51.79 -7.35 -2.09
N THR A 105 51.60 -8.60 -1.72
CA THR A 105 51.62 -9.72 -2.68
C THR A 105 50.20 -9.85 -3.22
N ALA A 106 50.08 -9.68 -4.53
CA ALA A 106 48.85 -9.94 -5.27
C ALA A 106 48.31 -11.35 -4.96
N GLY A 107 47.13 -11.42 -4.33
CA GLY A 107 46.43 -12.66 -4.13
C GLY A 107 45.99 -13.20 -5.49
N GLN A 108 46.33 -14.45 -5.76
CA GLN A 108 45.80 -15.22 -6.89
C GLN A 108 44.28 -15.35 -6.69
N THR A 109 43.52 -14.61 -7.51
CA THR A 109 42.12 -14.90 -7.81
C THR A 109 42.03 -16.28 -8.43
N ALA A 110 41.07 -17.07 -8.02
CA ALA A 110 40.65 -18.28 -8.73
C ALA A 110 40.43 -17.97 -10.21
N PRO A 111 40.61 -18.94 -11.15
CA PRO A 111 40.46 -18.67 -12.56
C PRO A 111 39.07 -18.10 -12.82
N GLY A 112 39.01 -16.81 -13.13
CA GLY A 112 37.81 -16.08 -13.41
C GLY A 112 37.07 -16.69 -14.61
N ALA A 113 35.77 -16.72 -14.54
CA ALA A 113 34.93 -16.82 -15.72
C ALA A 113 35.42 -15.79 -16.77
N PRO A 114 35.41 -16.11 -18.07
CA PRO A 114 35.81 -15.17 -19.10
C PRO A 114 35.06 -13.85 -18.90
N ALA A 115 35.82 -12.74 -18.89
CA ALA A 115 35.21 -11.43 -18.76
C ALA A 115 34.33 -11.21 -19.99
N VAL A 116 33.03 -11.03 -19.76
CA VAL A 116 32.02 -10.69 -20.80
C VAL A 116 32.31 -9.29 -21.36
N ASP A 117 32.02 -9.06 -22.64
CA ASP A 117 32.08 -7.72 -23.25
C ASP A 117 31.00 -6.84 -22.59
N GLU A 118 31.46 -5.81 -21.84
CA GLU A 118 30.56 -4.91 -21.10
C GLU A 118 29.59 -4.14 -22.03
N GLY A 119 30.03 -3.81 -23.25
CA GLY A 119 29.21 -3.12 -24.24
C GLY A 119 28.07 -4.02 -24.75
N LEU A 120 28.34 -5.30 -24.97
CA LEU A 120 27.30 -6.27 -25.32
C LEU A 120 26.34 -6.50 -24.15
N LEU A 121 26.88 -6.64 -22.93
CA LEU A 121 26.09 -6.84 -21.73
C LEU A 121 25.14 -5.65 -21.47
N HIS A 122 25.63 -4.41 -21.63
CA HIS A 122 24.81 -3.20 -21.49
C HIS A 122 23.69 -3.15 -22.53
N ARG A 123 23.98 -3.51 -23.79
CA ARG A 123 22.95 -3.58 -24.84
C ARG A 123 21.86 -4.61 -24.51
N LEU A 124 22.26 -5.78 -24.00
CA LEU A 124 21.31 -6.81 -23.59
C LEU A 124 20.47 -6.36 -22.38
N ALA A 125 21.11 -5.71 -21.40
CA ALA A 125 20.43 -5.15 -20.23
C ALA A 125 19.39 -4.11 -20.65
N ASP A 126 19.74 -3.12 -21.45
CA ASP A 126 18.84 -2.10 -21.95
C ASP A 126 17.66 -2.69 -22.76
N ALA A 127 17.94 -3.68 -23.62
CA ALA A 127 16.92 -4.38 -24.41
C ALA A 127 15.89 -5.14 -23.54
N ASN A 128 16.29 -5.55 -22.33
CA ASN A 128 15.41 -6.21 -21.34
C ASN A 128 14.92 -5.26 -20.23
N GLY A 129 15.06 -3.94 -20.39
CA GLY A 129 14.58 -2.95 -19.43
C GLY A 129 15.40 -2.86 -18.13
N VAL A 130 16.61 -3.45 -18.11
CA VAL A 130 17.51 -3.41 -16.95
C VAL A 130 18.41 -2.18 -17.05
N GLY A 131 18.41 -1.34 -16.01
CA GLY A 131 19.23 -0.13 -15.96
C GLY A 131 20.72 -0.46 -15.81
N THR A 132 21.57 0.17 -16.63
CA THR A 132 23.03 0.02 -16.58
C THR A 132 23.72 1.09 -15.73
N SER A 133 22.94 2.11 -15.32
CA SER A 133 23.36 3.18 -14.42
C SER A 133 22.14 3.82 -13.72
N PHE A 134 22.42 4.56 -12.64
CA PHE A 134 21.38 5.33 -11.91
C PHE A 134 21.98 6.59 -11.28
N TRP A 135 21.12 7.57 -11.02
CA TRP A 135 21.51 8.77 -10.26
C TRP A 135 21.39 8.49 -8.76
N GLY A 136 22.49 8.67 -8.04
CA GLY A 136 22.51 8.58 -6.59
C GLY A 136 21.99 9.85 -5.92
N PHE A 137 21.73 9.77 -4.61
CA PHE A 137 21.34 10.92 -3.78
C PHE A 137 22.47 11.96 -3.66
N ASP A 138 23.69 11.58 -3.93
CA ASP A 138 24.88 12.45 -4.03
C ASP A 138 24.90 13.30 -5.31
N GLY A 139 23.92 13.13 -6.19
CA GLY A 139 23.84 13.82 -7.48
C GLY A 139 24.84 13.29 -8.52
N LEU A 140 25.45 12.13 -8.29
CA LEU A 140 26.36 11.48 -9.23
C LEU A 140 25.68 10.32 -9.96
N GLN A 141 26.15 10.03 -11.15
CA GLN A 141 25.74 8.85 -11.90
C GLN A 141 26.62 7.66 -11.51
N HIS A 142 25.99 6.59 -11.02
CA HIS A 142 26.63 5.34 -10.64
C HIS A 142 26.42 4.29 -11.73
N THR A 143 27.47 3.60 -12.12
CA THR A 143 27.42 2.47 -13.07
C THR A 143 27.13 1.19 -12.29
N VAL A 144 26.24 0.34 -12.83
CA VAL A 144 25.88 -0.95 -12.24
C VAL A 144 26.98 -1.97 -12.56
N ALA A 145 27.36 -2.77 -11.56
CA ALA A 145 28.39 -3.79 -11.73
C ALA A 145 27.93 -4.90 -12.71
N PRO A 146 28.82 -5.42 -13.58
CA PRO A 146 28.49 -6.49 -14.53
C PRO A 146 27.88 -7.73 -13.88
N ASP A 147 28.37 -8.17 -12.72
CA ASP A 147 27.82 -9.31 -11.96
C ASP A 147 26.33 -9.07 -11.56
N THR A 148 25.98 -7.85 -11.15
CA THR A 148 24.58 -7.47 -10.86
C THR A 148 23.71 -7.57 -12.11
N LEU A 149 24.19 -7.06 -13.27
CA LEU A 149 23.46 -7.15 -14.54
C LEU A 149 23.22 -8.60 -14.95
N VAL A 150 24.24 -9.46 -14.88
CA VAL A 150 24.12 -10.90 -15.20
C VAL A 150 23.08 -11.59 -14.30
N LYS A 151 23.09 -11.33 -12.99
CA LYS A 151 22.14 -11.92 -12.04
C LYS A 151 20.71 -11.42 -12.28
N VAL A 152 20.53 -10.14 -12.55
CA VAL A 152 19.20 -9.56 -12.82
C VAL A 152 18.64 -10.08 -14.15
N LEU A 153 19.47 -10.17 -15.20
CA LEU A 153 19.10 -10.80 -16.46
C LEU A 153 18.71 -12.28 -16.26
N ALA A 154 19.45 -13.02 -15.44
CA ALA A 154 19.10 -14.41 -15.11
C ALA A 154 17.74 -14.52 -14.39
N ALA A 155 17.41 -13.57 -13.51
CA ALA A 155 16.07 -13.48 -12.87
C ALA A 155 14.94 -13.20 -13.88
N LEU A 156 15.27 -12.54 -15.00
CA LEU A 156 14.35 -12.36 -16.15
C LEU A 156 14.37 -13.57 -17.11
N GLY A 157 15.09 -14.65 -16.79
CA GLY A 157 15.22 -15.83 -17.64
C GLY A 157 16.20 -15.63 -18.82
N VAL A 158 16.99 -14.57 -18.80
CA VAL A 158 17.92 -14.21 -19.88
C VAL A 158 19.35 -14.60 -19.47
N ARG A 159 19.98 -15.47 -20.24
CA ARG A 159 21.32 -15.95 -19.96
C ARG A 159 22.38 -14.99 -20.51
N ALA A 160 23.29 -14.53 -19.65
CA ALA A 160 24.29 -13.52 -19.99
C ALA A 160 25.69 -13.81 -19.39
N ASP A 161 26.06 -15.10 -19.23
CA ASP A 161 27.30 -15.55 -18.59
C ASP A 161 28.49 -15.71 -19.55
N SER A 162 28.30 -15.46 -20.85
CA SER A 162 29.35 -15.37 -21.87
C SER A 162 28.87 -14.49 -23.04
N ASP A 163 29.83 -14.00 -23.85
CA ASP A 163 29.50 -13.19 -25.04
C ASP A 163 28.62 -13.95 -26.03
N GLU A 164 28.86 -15.24 -26.23
CA GLU A 164 28.02 -16.10 -27.08
C GLU A 164 26.57 -16.18 -26.59
N HIS A 165 26.37 -16.29 -25.26
CA HIS A 165 25.02 -16.28 -24.68
C HIS A 165 24.37 -14.91 -24.79
N ILE A 166 25.12 -13.82 -24.62
CA ILE A 166 24.62 -12.45 -24.77
C ILE A 166 24.17 -12.19 -26.23
N GLU A 167 25.01 -12.59 -27.24
CA GLU A 167 24.62 -12.46 -28.66
C GLU A 167 23.35 -13.28 -28.97
N ALA A 168 23.29 -14.52 -28.50
CA ALA A 168 22.10 -15.36 -28.66
C ALA A 168 20.88 -14.76 -27.99
N ALA A 169 21.02 -14.21 -26.78
CA ALA A 169 19.92 -13.57 -26.04
C ALA A 169 19.45 -12.27 -26.69
N LEU A 170 20.33 -11.50 -27.31
CA LEU A 170 19.94 -10.32 -28.09
C LEU A 170 19.08 -10.70 -29.30
N VAL A 171 19.47 -11.77 -30.02
CA VAL A 171 18.65 -12.31 -31.13
C VAL A 171 17.31 -12.82 -30.61
N GLU A 172 17.30 -13.54 -29.49
CA GLU A 172 16.08 -14.06 -28.87
C GLU A 172 15.13 -12.92 -28.47
N THR A 173 15.64 -11.87 -27.81
CA THR A 173 14.85 -10.69 -27.42
C THR A 173 14.21 -10.01 -28.64
N GLU A 174 14.93 -9.95 -29.77
CA GLU A 174 14.40 -9.39 -31.02
C GLU A 174 13.34 -10.29 -31.69
N LEU A 175 13.48 -11.61 -31.63
CA LEU A 175 12.58 -12.57 -32.25
C LEU A 175 11.40 -12.98 -31.37
N ALA A 176 11.48 -12.83 -30.05
CA ALA A 176 10.44 -13.24 -29.12
C ALA A 176 9.04 -12.71 -29.47
N PRO A 177 8.84 -11.44 -29.88
CA PRO A 177 7.52 -10.95 -30.32
C PRO A 177 7.01 -11.66 -31.58
N TRP A 178 7.89 -12.10 -32.48
CA TRP A 178 7.55 -12.74 -33.74
C TRP A 178 7.19 -14.24 -33.60
N ARG A 179 7.54 -14.87 -32.48
CA ARG A 179 7.14 -16.24 -32.17
C ARG A 179 5.70 -16.35 -31.65
N ARG A 180 5.07 -15.22 -31.32
CA ARG A 180 3.69 -15.17 -30.85
C ARG A 180 2.78 -14.59 -31.91
N MET A 181 1.62 -15.20 -32.11
CA MET A 181 0.62 -14.65 -33.01
C MET A 181 0.11 -13.28 -32.52
N LEU A 182 -0.11 -13.10 -31.22
CA LEU A 182 -0.59 -11.86 -30.60
C LEU A 182 0.42 -11.35 -29.54
N PRO A 183 0.45 -10.03 -29.26
CA PRO A 183 1.07 -9.51 -28.06
C PRO A 183 0.50 -10.20 -26.81
N PRO A 184 1.26 -10.32 -25.69
CA PRO A 184 0.79 -10.96 -24.47
C PRO A 184 -0.48 -10.32 -23.91
N ALA A 185 -0.55 -9.01 -23.96
CA ALA A 185 -1.71 -8.18 -23.60
C ALA A 185 -1.65 -6.87 -24.39
N VAL A 186 -2.80 -6.22 -24.52
CA VAL A 186 -2.93 -4.88 -25.12
C VAL A 186 -3.69 -4.01 -24.13
N VAL A 187 -3.13 -2.86 -23.79
CA VAL A 187 -3.78 -1.85 -22.94
C VAL A 187 -3.88 -0.57 -23.74
N VAL A 188 -5.11 -0.08 -23.93
CA VAL A 188 -5.37 1.10 -24.75
C VAL A 188 -6.18 2.12 -23.96
N ARG A 189 -5.86 3.40 -24.12
CA ARG A 189 -6.62 4.49 -23.51
C ARG A 189 -7.96 4.72 -24.22
N GLU A 190 -8.98 5.04 -23.45
CA GLU A 190 -10.29 5.46 -23.97
C GLU A 190 -10.13 6.57 -25.02
N GLY A 191 -10.78 6.42 -26.16
CA GLY A 191 -10.73 7.40 -27.24
C GLY A 191 -9.48 7.33 -28.13
N ALA A 192 -8.50 6.47 -27.81
CA ALA A 192 -7.33 6.23 -28.65
C ALA A 192 -7.52 5.00 -29.56
N THR A 193 -6.88 5.01 -30.71
CA THR A 193 -6.69 3.82 -31.54
C THR A 193 -5.35 3.18 -31.23
N GLU A 194 -5.27 1.85 -31.21
CA GLU A 194 -4.03 1.11 -31.00
C GLU A 194 -3.80 0.13 -32.14
N GLN A 195 -2.55 0.02 -32.61
CA GLN A 195 -2.18 -0.94 -33.65
C GLN A 195 -1.69 -2.24 -33.03
N VAL A 196 -2.42 -3.32 -33.29
CA VAL A 196 -2.09 -4.65 -32.82
C VAL A 196 -1.36 -5.43 -33.92
N PRO A 197 -0.07 -5.77 -33.72
CA PRO A 197 0.65 -6.66 -34.62
C PRO A 197 0.15 -8.10 -34.46
N VAL A 198 -0.15 -8.76 -35.59
CA VAL A 198 -0.49 -10.18 -35.63
C VAL A 198 0.51 -10.91 -36.51
N HIS A 199 1.30 -11.82 -35.92
CA HIS A 199 2.35 -12.54 -36.61
C HIS A 199 1.87 -13.92 -37.04
N VAL A 200 1.92 -14.19 -38.33
CA VAL A 200 1.50 -15.45 -38.96
C VAL A 200 2.48 -15.86 -40.04
N CYS A 201 2.39 -17.07 -40.57
CA CYS A 201 3.20 -17.45 -41.73
C CYS A 201 3.02 -16.43 -42.85
N ASP A 202 4.12 -16.06 -43.51
CA ASP A 202 4.09 -15.04 -44.56
C ASP A 202 3.10 -15.43 -45.70
N GLY A 203 2.21 -14.49 -46.06
CA GLY A 203 1.13 -14.70 -47.01
C GLY A 203 -0.09 -15.44 -46.47
N ALA A 204 -0.15 -15.87 -45.23
CA ALA A 204 -1.34 -16.49 -44.63
C ALA A 204 -2.42 -15.43 -44.37
N THR A 205 -3.68 -15.85 -44.52
CA THR A 205 -4.84 -14.99 -44.15
C THR A 205 -5.06 -15.02 -42.66
N VAL A 206 -5.37 -13.88 -42.06
CA VAL A 206 -5.62 -13.75 -40.63
C VAL A 206 -6.89 -12.95 -40.37
N ARG A 207 -7.64 -13.35 -39.35
CA ARG A 207 -8.80 -12.62 -38.82
C ARG A 207 -8.54 -12.28 -37.39
N LEU A 208 -8.80 -11.03 -36.97
CA LEU A 208 -8.77 -10.60 -35.58
C LEU A 208 -10.18 -10.17 -35.15
N THR A 209 -10.66 -10.75 -34.05
CA THR A 209 -11.95 -10.39 -33.44
C THR A 209 -11.73 -9.88 -32.03
N ILE A 210 -12.62 -8.97 -31.58
CA ILE A 210 -12.66 -8.43 -30.24
C ILE A 210 -13.93 -8.93 -29.58
N THR A 211 -13.80 -9.70 -28.49
CA THR A 211 -14.92 -10.06 -27.63
C THR A 211 -14.99 -9.08 -26.48
N LEU A 212 -16.01 -8.23 -26.46
CA LEU A 212 -16.23 -7.30 -25.35
C LEU A 212 -16.53 -8.05 -24.05
N GLU A 213 -16.28 -7.44 -22.92
CA GLU A 213 -16.57 -7.97 -21.57
C GLU A 213 -18.04 -8.43 -21.44
N GLY A 214 -18.98 -7.74 -22.06
CA GLY A 214 -20.40 -8.12 -22.15
C GLY A 214 -20.72 -9.20 -23.19
N GLY A 215 -19.73 -9.86 -23.84
CA GLY A 215 -19.90 -10.95 -24.79
C GLY A 215 -20.18 -10.54 -26.23
N LYS A 216 -20.30 -9.23 -26.54
CA LYS A 216 -20.48 -8.76 -27.91
C LYS A 216 -19.20 -8.95 -28.74
N LEU A 217 -19.31 -9.52 -29.93
CA LEU A 217 -18.22 -9.70 -30.89
C LEU A 217 -18.14 -8.51 -31.87
N LEU A 218 -16.91 -8.09 -32.16
CA LEU A 218 -16.58 -7.08 -33.16
C LEU A 218 -15.41 -7.62 -34.01
N ASP A 219 -15.40 -7.32 -35.33
CA ASP A 219 -14.24 -7.59 -36.16
C ASP A 219 -13.28 -6.38 -36.09
N ALA A 220 -11.99 -6.61 -35.84
CA ALA A 220 -10.97 -5.59 -35.96
C ALA A 220 -10.64 -5.31 -37.44
N ILE A 221 -10.23 -4.09 -37.74
CA ILE A 221 -9.97 -3.65 -39.12
C ILE A 221 -8.46 -3.80 -39.39
N GLN A 222 -8.15 -4.64 -40.42
CA GLN A 222 -6.76 -4.74 -40.87
C GLN A 222 -6.33 -3.46 -41.56
N GLN A 223 -5.16 -2.95 -41.19
CA GLN A 223 -4.56 -1.76 -41.77
C GLN A 223 -3.55 -2.15 -42.87
N ASP A 224 -3.43 -1.30 -43.88
CA ASP A 224 -2.42 -1.48 -44.97
C ASP A 224 -1.05 -0.95 -44.51
N VAL A 225 -0.44 -1.70 -43.59
CA VAL A 225 0.89 -1.42 -43.03
C VAL A 225 1.83 -2.55 -43.46
N TRP A 226 2.71 -2.27 -44.38
CA TRP A 226 3.69 -3.26 -44.85
C TRP A 226 4.87 -3.35 -43.88
N VAL A 227 5.17 -4.58 -43.42
CA VAL A 227 6.34 -4.90 -42.62
C VAL A 227 7.02 -6.12 -43.29
N PRO A 228 8.34 -6.09 -43.54
CA PRO A 228 9.01 -7.23 -44.16
C PRO A 228 8.92 -8.48 -43.28
N ALA A 229 8.69 -9.63 -43.92
CA ALA A 229 8.72 -10.91 -43.22
C ALA A 229 10.10 -11.19 -42.63
N ARG A 230 10.12 -11.90 -41.50
CA ARG A 230 11.35 -12.33 -40.83
C ARG A 230 11.47 -13.85 -40.82
N ASP A 231 12.69 -14.33 -40.90
CA ASP A 231 12.98 -15.73 -40.61
C ASP A 231 12.93 -15.94 -39.09
N VAL A 232 12.04 -16.79 -38.65
CA VAL A 232 11.90 -17.20 -37.25
C VAL A 232 11.98 -18.71 -37.21
N ASP A 233 13.11 -19.22 -36.73
CA ASP A 233 13.39 -20.66 -36.61
C ASP A 233 13.23 -21.43 -37.94
N GLY A 234 13.58 -20.82 -39.08
CA GLY A 234 13.48 -21.39 -40.41
C GLY A 234 12.11 -21.25 -41.09
N VAL A 235 11.19 -20.51 -40.47
CA VAL A 235 9.88 -20.17 -41.00
C VAL A 235 9.80 -18.68 -41.33
N GLN A 236 9.33 -18.32 -42.54
CA GLN A 236 9.06 -16.93 -42.86
C GLN A 236 7.78 -16.49 -42.19
N VAL A 237 7.89 -15.56 -41.22
CA VAL A 237 6.77 -14.99 -40.47
C VAL A 237 6.50 -13.58 -40.97
N GLY A 238 5.28 -13.35 -41.44
CA GLY A 238 4.75 -12.05 -41.84
C GLY A 238 4.03 -11.37 -40.66
N ARG A 239 3.78 -10.08 -40.78
CA ARG A 239 3.03 -9.28 -39.81
C ARG A 239 1.82 -8.62 -40.48
N ALA A 240 0.61 -8.98 -40.05
CA ALA A 240 -0.59 -8.19 -40.30
C ALA A 240 -0.77 -7.19 -39.15
N THR A 241 -1.19 -5.97 -39.47
CA THR A 241 -1.46 -4.94 -38.45
C THR A 241 -2.97 -4.68 -38.40
N PHE A 242 -3.56 -4.77 -37.22
CA PHE A 242 -4.99 -4.48 -37.01
C PHE A 242 -5.14 -3.26 -36.12
N GLU A 243 -6.25 -2.53 -36.30
CA GLU A 243 -6.57 -1.38 -35.44
C GLU A 243 -7.64 -1.76 -34.44
N VAL A 244 -7.37 -1.43 -33.19
CA VAL A 244 -8.36 -1.42 -32.11
C VAL A 244 -9.13 -0.12 -32.20
N PRO A 245 -10.49 -0.16 -32.38
CA PRO A 245 -11.30 1.04 -32.51
C PRO A 245 -11.29 1.93 -31.29
N ALA A 246 -11.31 3.25 -31.49
CA ALA A 246 -11.32 4.24 -30.40
C ALA A 246 -12.63 4.30 -29.60
N ASP A 247 -13.73 3.74 -30.13
CA ASP A 247 -15.05 3.77 -29.50
C ASP A 247 -15.39 2.55 -28.64
N LEU A 248 -14.39 1.76 -28.28
CA LEU A 248 -14.58 0.64 -27.35
C LEU A 248 -14.92 1.15 -25.94
N PRO A 249 -15.85 0.48 -25.23
CA PRO A 249 -16.15 0.83 -23.85
C PRO A 249 -14.98 0.48 -22.92
N LEU A 250 -14.87 1.20 -21.80
CA LEU A 250 -13.95 0.84 -20.71
C LEU A 250 -14.22 -0.59 -20.25
N GLY A 251 -13.18 -1.36 -20.02
CA GLY A 251 -13.31 -2.71 -19.48
C GLY A 251 -12.25 -3.69 -19.98
N TRP A 252 -12.46 -4.95 -19.60
CA TRP A 252 -11.62 -6.09 -19.97
C TRP A 252 -12.26 -6.85 -21.15
N HIS A 253 -11.58 -6.88 -22.25
CA HIS A 253 -12.00 -7.53 -23.49
C HIS A 253 -11.01 -8.62 -23.87
N THR A 254 -11.33 -9.42 -24.89
CA THR A 254 -10.44 -10.47 -25.40
C THR A 254 -10.22 -10.25 -26.90
N LEU A 255 -8.96 -10.20 -27.30
CA LEU A 255 -8.55 -10.35 -28.68
C LEU A 255 -8.47 -11.83 -29.04
N THR A 256 -9.01 -12.21 -30.19
CA THR A 256 -8.89 -13.57 -30.73
C THR A 256 -8.42 -13.48 -32.18
N ALA A 257 -7.21 -13.99 -32.45
CA ALA A 257 -6.66 -14.09 -33.80
C ALA A 257 -6.78 -15.52 -34.31
N GLU A 258 -7.20 -15.68 -35.56
CA GLU A 258 -7.34 -16.96 -36.23
C GLU A 258 -6.59 -16.93 -37.57
N SER A 259 -5.73 -17.92 -37.83
CA SER A 259 -4.98 -18.12 -39.07
C SER A 259 -4.66 -19.58 -39.27
N ASP A 260 -4.92 -20.13 -40.44
CA ASP A 260 -4.58 -21.52 -40.85
C ASP A 260 -5.00 -22.61 -39.82
N GLY A 261 -6.16 -22.39 -39.14
CA GLY A 261 -6.70 -23.29 -38.14
C GLY A 261 -6.05 -23.19 -36.76
N VAL A 262 -5.13 -22.24 -36.58
CA VAL A 262 -4.52 -21.90 -35.28
C VAL A 262 -5.27 -20.69 -34.69
N THR A 263 -5.57 -20.75 -33.39
CA THR A 263 -6.24 -19.67 -32.66
C THR A 263 -5.34 -19.21 -31.52
N ALA A 264 -5.19 -17.88 -31.36
CA ALA A 264 -4.51 -17.27 -30.21
C ALA A 264 -5.43 -16.23 -29.56
N GLN A 265 -5.30 -16.09 -28.25
CA GLN A 265 -6.04 -15.09 -27.48
C GLN A 265 -5.09 -14.21 -26.66
N ALA A 266 -5.47 -12.94 -26.49
CA ALA A 266 -4.78 -11.98 -25.63
C ALA A 266 -5.79 -11.10 -24.91
N ALA A 267 -5.45 -10.64 -23.71
CA ALA A 267 -6.24 -9.66 -22.98
C ALA A 267 -6.16 -8.29 -23.68
N LEU A 268 -7.31 -7.60 -23.78
CA LEU A 268 -7.41 -6.20 -24.19
C LEU A 268 -8.08 -5.41 -23.08
N ALA A 269 -7.35 -4.50 -22.45
CA ALA A 269 -7.90 -3.57 -21.47
C ALA A 269 -8.09 -2.19 -22.10
N VAL A 270 -9.32 -1.69 -22.09
CA VAL A 270 -9.62 -0.29 -22.41
C VAL A 270 -9.71 0.50 -21.11
N VAL A 271 -8.77 1.43 -20.92
CA VAL A 271 -8.57 2.14 -19.66
C VAL A 271 -8.91 3.63 -19.78
N PRO A 272 -9.33 4.30 -18.68
CA PRO A 272 -9.61 5.73 -18.73
C PRO A 272 -8.41 6.55 -19.24
N GLU A 273 -8.64 7.52 -20.11
CA GLU A 273 -7.62 8.53 -20.45
C GLU A 273 -7.21 9.29 -19.20
N VAL A 274 -8.20 9.75 -18.41
CA VAL A 274 -7.99 10.43 -17.11
C VAL A 274 -8.95 9.84 -16.08
N LEU A 275 -8.45 9.42 -14.94
CA LEU A 275 -9.27 9.03 -13.79
C LEU A 275 -9.96 10.26 -13.19
N ARG A 276 -11.30 10.34 -13.30
CA ARG A 276 -12.07 11.53 -12.89
C ARG A 276 -12.67 11.43 -11.49
N THR A 277 -12.34 10.41 -10.73
CA THR A 277 -12.89 10.18 -9.37
C THR A 277 -12.47 11.27 -8.37
N ALA A 278 -11.34 11.96 -8.62
CA ALA A 278 -10.89 13.10 -7.82
C ALA A 278 -11.53 14.45 -8.24
N ALA A 279 -12.25 14.54 -9.37
CA ALA A 279 -12.82 15.80 -9.85
C ALA A 279 -13.73 16.53 -8.83
N PRO A 280 -14.59 15.85 -8.03
CA PRO A 280 -15.38 16.52 -7.00
C PRO A 280 -14.53 17.18 -5.89
N LEU A 281 -13.26 16.78 -5.74
CA LEU A 281 -12.32 17.38 -4.78
C LEU A 281 -11.73 18.68 -5.31
N GLU A 282 -11.73 18.90 -6.63
CA GLU A 282 -11.31 20.15 -7.24
C GLU A 282 -12.32 21.29 -7.01
N GLU A 283 -13.61 20.94 -6.98
CA GLU A 283 -14.67 21.89 -6.68
C GLU A 283 -14.69 22.28 -5.20
N ARG A 284 -14.48 21.30 -4.34
CA ARG A 284 -14.36 21.47 -2.90
C ARG A 284 -13.29 20.54 -2.35
N ARG A 285 -12.21 21.10 -1.88
CA ARG A 285 -11.12 20.37 -1.25
C ARG A 285 -11.65 19.50 -0.12
N GLY A 286 -10.96 18.39 0.15
CA GLY A 286 -11.29 17.48 1.22
C GLY A 286 -10.18 17.41 2.27
N TRP A 287 -10.56 16.96 3.47
CA TRP A 287 -9.61 16.59 4.50
C TRP A 287 -10.04 15.30 5.19
N GLY A 288 -9.09 14.61 5.81
CA GLY A 288 -9.39 13.37 6.52
C GLY A 288 -8.31 12.99 7.52
N LEU A 289 -8.58 11.89 8.23
CA LEU A 289 -7.62 11.32 9.18
C LEU A 289 -6.72 10.29 8.49
N ALA A 290 -5.45 10.23 8.90
CA ALA A 290 -4.55 9.13 8.63
C ALA A 290 -4.23 8.40 9.95
N THR A 291 -4.37 7.08 9.96
CA THR A 291 -4.20 6.31 11.20
C THR A 291 -3.71 4.88 10.97
N GLN A 292 -3.08 4.34 11.99
CA GLN A 292 -2.71 2.93 12.07
C GLN A 292 -3.83 2.19 12.81
N LEU A 293 -4.71 1.46 12.09
CA LEU A 293 -5.90 0.82 12.66
C LEU A 293 -5.56 -0.06 13.87
N TYR A 294 -4.47 -0.82 13.81
CA TYR A 294 -4.07 -1.69 14.91
C TYR A 294 -3.86 -0.92 16.24
N SER A 295 -3.53 0.37 16.19
CA SER A 295 -3.29 1.21 17.36
C SER A 295 -4.58 1.80 17.97
N VAL A 296 -5.63 1.91 17.17
CA VAL A 296 -6.90 2.59 17.49
C VAL A 296 -7.88 1.61 18.14
N ARG A 297 -8.01 1.66 19.45
CA ARG A 297 -8.83 0.72 20.23
C ARG A 297 -10.01 1.41 20.89
N SER A 298 -11.05 0.65 21.14
CA SER A 298 -12.17 1.02 22.02
C SER A 298 -12.21 0.18 23.29
N LYS A 299 -13.13 0.48 24.20
CA LYS A 299 -13.41 -0.36 25.36
C LYS A 299 -13.86 -1.76 24.98
N ARG A 300 -14.38 -1.95 23.76
CA ARG A 300 -14.89 -3.23 23.22
C ARG A 300 -13.86 -4.02 22.39
N SER A 301 -12.70 -3.45 22.09
CA SER A 301 -11.66 -4.11 21.31
C SER A 301 -11.06 -5.31 22.04
N TRP A 302 -10.48 -6.22 21.28
CA TRP A 302 -9.77 -7.41 21.77
C TRP A 302 -8.25 -7.16 21.90
N GLY A 303 -7.85 -6.02 22.46
CA GLY A 303 -6.43 -5.65 22.64
C GLY A 303 -5.77 -5.00 21.41
N ILE A 304 -6.47 -4.93 20.28
CA ILE A 304 -6.03 -4.33 19.02
C ILE A 304 -7.24 -3.66 18.35
N GLY A 305 -7.03 -2.58 17.59
CA GLY A 305 -8.08 -1.97 16.79
C GLY A 305 -8.59 -2.92 15.70
N ASP A 306 -9.87 -2.81 15.35
CA ASP A 306 -10.54 -3.71 14.40
C ASP A 306 -11.54 -2.97 13.49
N PHE A 307 -12.25 -3.69 12.60
CA PHE A 307 -13.16 -3.08 11.63
C PHE A 307 -14.33 -2.32 12.26
N ALA A 308 -14.79 -2.71 13.46
CA ALA A 308 -15.82 -1.95 14.17
C ALA A 308 -15.23 -0.66 14.78
N ASP A 309 -14.00 -0.70 15.25
CA ASP A 309 -13.27 0.50 15.68
C ASP A 309 -13.05 1.46 14.50
N LEU A 310 -12.75 0.94 13.32
CA LEU A 310 -12.66 1.72 12.09
C LEU A 310 -13.99 2.40 11.75
N ALA A 311 -15.09 1.66 11.83
CA ALA A 311 -16.44 2.19 11.60
C ALA A 311 -16.79 3.32 12.56
N ASP A 312 -16.47 3.17 13.85
CA ASP A 312 -16.71 4.15 14.90
C ASP A 312 -15.82 5.39 14.72
N LEU A 313 -14.53 5.22 14.41
CA LEU A 313 -13.61 6.34 14.11
C LEU A 313 -14.08 7.12 12.88
N ALA A 314 -14.43 6.43 11.79
CA ALA A 314 -14.90 7.06 10.57
C ALA A 314 -16.21 7.84 10.80
N ALA A 315 -17.14 7.28 11.58
CA ALA A 315 -18.35 7.99 11.95
C ALA A 315 -18.05 9.25 12.77
N LEU A 316 -17.15 9.14 13.74
CA LEU A 316 -16.74 10.27 14.59
C LEU A 316 -16.10 11.40 13.79
N ALA A 317 -15.17 11.06 12.88
CA ALA A 317 -14.47 12.02 12.03
C ALA A 317 -15.41 12.64 10.97
N GLY A 318 -16.28 11.83 10.35
CA GLY A 318 -17.26 12.29 9.35
C GLY A 318 -18.25 13.29 9.92
N MET A 319 -18.75 13.08 11.16
CA MET A 319 -19.59 14.06 11.86
C MET A 319 -18.87 15.40 12.15
N ARG A 320 -17.54 15.45 12.05
CA ARG A 320 -16.71 16.66 12.18
C ARG A 320 -16.26 17.24 10.84
N GLY A 321 -16.76 16.72 9.73
CA GLY A 321 -16.51 17.23 8.39
C GLY A 321 -15.40 16.54 7.61
N ALA A 322 -14.77 15.49 8.17
CA ALA A 322 -13.77 14.70 7.44
C ALA A 322 -14.41 13.97 6.25
N ASP A 323 -13.68 13.90 5.15
CA ASP A 323 -14.12 13.25 3.93
C ASP A 323 -13.63 11.81 3.81
N TYR A 324 -12.58 11.44 4.58
CA TYR A 324 -11.99 10.11 4.53
C TYR A 324 -11.24 9.73 5.83
N VAL A 325 -10.98 8.43 5.96
CA VAL A 325 -9.98 7.87 6.88
C VAL A 325 -9.03 6.98 6.08
N LEU A 326 -7.76 7.38 6.00
CA LEU A 326 -6.67 6.56 5.46
C LEU A 326 -6.16 5.63 6.55
N VAL A 327 -6.11 4.34 6.25
CA VAL A 327 -5.62 3.31 7.18
C VAL A 327 -4.35 2.66 6.65
N ASN A 328 -3.57 2.04 7.53
CA ASN A 328 -2.44 1.18 7.15
C ASN A 328 -2.91 0.01 6.26
N PRO A 329 -2.02 -0.67 5.53
CA PRO A 329 -2.38 -1.88 4.80
C PRO A 329 -3.13 -2.88 5.68
N LEU A 330 -4.32 -3.32 5.22
CA LEU A 330 -5.18 -4.27 5.93
C LEU A 330 -4.92 -5.72 5.51
N HIS A 331 -3.87 -5.94 4.76
CA HIS A 331 -3.47 -7.20 4.15
C HIS A 331 -3.26 -8.33 5.17
N ALA A 332 -3.53 -9.58 4.76
CA ALA A 332 -3.36 -10.74 5.63
C ALA A 332 -1.89 -11.01 5.93
N ALA A 333 -1.61 -11.29 7.20
CA ALA A 333 -0.32 -11.77 7.67
C ALA A 333 -0.26 -13.31 7.63
N ASP A 334 0.92 -13.86 7.95
CA ASP A 334 1.08 -15.31 8.15
C ASP A 334 0.09 -15.80 9.24
N PRO A 335 -0.65 -16.90 9.01
CA PRO A 335 -1.64 -17.41 9.96
C PRO A 335 -1.03 -18.06 11.21
N VAL A 336 0.30 -18.17 11.27
CA VAL A 336 1.03 -18.81 12.37
C VAL A 336 1.91 -17.80 13.11
N PRO A 337 1.81 -17.70 14.46
CA PRO A 337 2.70 -16.87 15.24
C PRO A 337 4.19 -17.22 15.07
N PRO A 338 5.09 -16.24 15.20
CA PRO A 338 4.82 -14.86 15.61
C PRO A 338 4.17 -14.03 14.50
N VAL A 339 3.07 -13.34 14.81
CA VAL A 339 2.35 -12.49 13.87
C VAL A 339 3.24 -11.32 13.44
N GLN A 340 3.46 -11.19 12.14
CA GLN A 340 4.26 -10.09 11.56
C GLN A 340 3.75 -8.72 12.03
N PRO A 341 4.58 -7.90 12.68
CA PRO A 341 4.14 -6.58 13.15
C PRO A 341 3.91 -5.58 12.02
N SER A 342 4.77 -5.60 11.00
CA SER A 342 4.70 -4.65 9.89
C SER A 342 3.53 -4.97 8.96
N PRO A 343 2.60 -4.03 8.75
CA PRO A 343 1.53 -4.19 7.77
C PRO A 343 2.04 -4.10 6.32
N TYR A 344 3.29 -3.63 6.13
CA TYR A 344 3.94 -3.51 4.82
C TYR A 344 4.74 -4.76 4.41
N SER A 345 4.75 -5.79 5.28
CA SER A 345 5.32 -7.11 4.96
C SER A 345 4.26 -8.20 5.10
N PRO A 346 3.17 -8.15 4.30
CA PRO A 346 2.07 -9.10 4.40
C PRO A 346 2.41 -10.45 3.77
N SER A 347 1.59 -11.47 4.04
CA SER A 347 1.62 -12.75 3.31
C SER A 347 0.85 -12.70 1.99
N THR A 348 -0.08 -11.78 1.84
CA THR A 348 -0.81 -11.56 0.58
C THR A 348 -1.36 -10.14 0.55
N ARG A 349 -1.38 -9.55 -0.64
CA ARG A 349 -2.06 -8.27 -0.89
C ARG A 349 -3.49 -8.43 -1.40
N ARG A 350 -3.93 -9.67 -1.63
CA ARG A 350 -5.24 -10.01 -2.19
C ARG A 350 -6.30 -10.34 -1.14
N PHE A 351 -5.91 -10.48 0.13
CA PHE A 351 -6.81 -10.87 1.22
C PHE A 351 -6.53 -10.06 2.48
N PHE A 352 -7.52 -10.02 3.39
CA PHE A 352 -7.50 -9.18 4.58
C PHE A 352 -7.06 -9.95 5.84
N ASN A 353 -6.52 -9.22 6.81
CA ASN A 353 -6.02 -9.79 8.05
C ASN A 353 -7.17 -10.09 9.03
N PRO A 354 -7.43 -11.37 9.38
CA PRO A 354 -8.49 -11.74 10.32
C PRO A 354 -8.32 -11.16 11.73
N LEU A 355 -7.12 -10.65 12.04
CA LEU A 355 -6.87 -9.96 13.30
C LEU A 355 -7.76 -8.71 13.49
N TYR A 356 -8.25 -8.11 12.38
CA TYR A 356 -9.15 -6.96 12.41
C TYR A 356 -10.64 -7.33 12.54
N ILE A 357 -11.01 -8.61 12.62
CA ILE A 357 -12.40 -9.02 12.82
C ILE A 357 -12.87 -8.65 14.24
N ARG A 358 -14.02 -7.99 14.37
CA ARG A 358 -14.75 -7.83 15.62
C ARG A 358 -15.63 -9.07 15.86
N ILE A 359 -15.33 -9.80 16.92
CA ILE A 359 -16.04 -11.07 17.24
C ILE A 359 -17.54 -10.81 17.49
N GLU A 360 -17.88 -9.76 18.23
CA GLU A 360 -19.25 -9.42 18.62
C GLU A 360 -20.11 -8.94 17.44
N ALA A 361 -19.47 -8.56 16.32
CA ALA A 361 -20.18 -8.17 15.09
C ALA A 361 -20.60 -9.37 14.21
N ILE A 362 -20.14 -10.59 14.55
CA ILE A 362 -20.50 -11.80 13.81
C ILE A 362 -21.89 -12.28 14.25
N PRO A 363 -22.90 -12.33 13.34
CA PRO A 363 -24.28 -12.68 13.70
C PRO A 363 -24.41 -14.05 14.37
N GLU A 364 -23.57 -15.00 13.98
CA GLU A 364 -23.59 -16.39 14.48
C GLU A 364 -23.26 -16.48 15.98
N LEU A 365 -22.69 -15.44 16.58
CA LEU A 365 -22.46 -15.35 18.04
C LEU A 365 -23.77 -15.47 18.84
N ALA A 366 -24.88 -14.97 18.29
CA ALA A 366 -26.21 -15.08 18.92
C ALA A 366 -26.75 -16.51 18.94
N TYR A 367 -26.25 -17.38 18.07
CA TYR A 367 -26.72 -18.76 17.92
C TYR A 367 -25.83 -19.78 18.63
N LEU A 368 -24.74 -19.35 19.26
CA LEU A 368 -23.86 -20.24 20.00
C LEU A 368 -24.59 -20.87 21.20
N LYS A 369 -24.33 -22.16 21.42
CA LYS A 369 -24.81 -22.85 22.64
C LYS A 369 -24.21 -22.16 23.88
N PRO A 370 -24.94 -22.11 25.02
CA PRO A 370 -24.51 -21.36 26.22
C PRO A 370 -23.08 -21.66 26.68
N ARG A 371 -22.62 -22.90 26.59
CA ARG A 371 -21.24 -23.28 26.99
C ARG A 371 -20.19 -22.67 26.04
N LYS A 372 -20.44 -22.69 24.71
CA LYS A 372 -19.52 -22.09 23.71
C LYS A 372 -19.54 -20.57 23.87
N ARG A 373 -20.70 -19.95 24.07
CA ARG A 373 -20.82 -18.51 24.33
C ARG A 373 -20.01 -18.09 25.55
N ALA A 374 -20.18 -18.77 26.71
CA ALA A 374 -19.43 -18.50 27.91
C ALA A 374 -17.91 -18.71 27.73
N THR A 375 -17.48 -19.53 26.75
CA THR A 375 -16.06 -19.63 26.41
C THR A 375 -15.59 -18.38 25.66
N VAL A 376 -16.34 -17.87 24.68
CA VAL A 376 -16.03 -16.61 23.98
C VAL A 376 -15.97 -15.45 24.97
N ASP A 377 -16.96 -15.33 25.88
CA ASP A 377 -16.99 -14.28 26.88
C ASP A 377 -15.74 -14.30 27.80
N ARG A 378 -15.27 -15.50 28.21
CA ARG A 378 -14.03 -15.64 28.98
C ARG A 378 -12.77 -15.29 28.21
N LEU A 379 -12.71 -15.62 26.90
CA LEU A 379 -11.60 -15.22 26.03
C LEU A 379 -11.53 -13.70 25.94
N LEU A 380 -12.67 -13.01 25.75
CA LEU A 380 -12.77 -11.57 25.75
C LEU A 380 -12.26 -10.96 27.07
N GLU A 381 -12.72 -11.47 28.22
CA GLU A 381 -12.28 -10.98 29.53
C GLU A 381 -10.75 -11.03 29.71
N GLN A 382 -10.10 -12.09 29.18
CA GLN A 382 -8.64 -12.25 29.29
C GLN A 382 -7.83 -11.27 28.45
N VAL A 383 -8.39 -10.74 27.36
CA VAL A 383 -7.71 -9.75 26.48
C VAL A 383 -8.18 -8.31 26.76
N HIS A 384 -9.27 -8.12 27.47
CA HIS A 384 -9.86 -6.80 27.68
C HIS A 384 -8.89 -5.83 28.37
N SER A 385 -8.08 -6.32 29.31
CA SER A 385 -7.06 -5.51 30.00
C SER A 385 -6.02 -4.92 29.06
N LEU A 386 -5.79 -5.59 27.90
CA LEU A 386 -4.82 -5.13 26.89
C LEU A 386 -5.28 -3.83 26.21
N ASN A 387 -6.58 -3.50 26.20
CA ASN A 387 -7.08 -2.26 25.62
C ASN A 387 -6.51 -1.00 26.31
N LYS A 388 -6.13 -1.12 27.58
CA LYS A 388 -5.54 -0.02 28.36
C LYS A 388 -4.00 -0.04 28.38
N ASN A 389 -3.37 -1.02 27.76
CA ASN A 389 -1.92 -1.04 27.66
C ASN A 389 -1.47 0.07 26.69
N ALA A 390 -0.71 1.05 27.20
CA ALA A 390 -0.18 2.15 26.42
C ALA A 390 1.25 1.90 25.90
N GLU A 391 1.90 0.80 26.27
CA GLU A 391 3.30 0.56 25.95
C GLU A 391 3.48 -0.18 24.62
N ARG A 392 2.90 -1.36 24.51
CA ARG A 392 3.12 -2.25 23.35
C ARG A 392 1.92 -3.16 23.13
N LEU A 393 1.57 -3.37 21.84
CA LEU A 393 0.55 -4.34 21.42
C LEU A 393 1.15 -5.76 21.42
N ASP A 394 0.39 -6.71 21.96
CA ASP A 394 0.71 -8.14 21.96
C ASP A 394 -0.16 -8.87 20.92
N ARG A 395 0.31 -8.84 19.66
CA ARG A 395 -0.44 -9.45 18.53
C ARG A 395 -0.58 -10.95 18.68
N ASP A 396 0.45 -11.65 19.15
CA ASP A 396 0.41 -13.11 19.26
C ASP A 396 -0.65 -13.56 20.26
N LYS A 397 -0.71 -12.91 21.42
CA LYS A 397 -1.74 -13.17 22.42
C LYS A 397 -3.13 -12.83 21.90
N VAL A 398 -3.31 -11.66 21.28
CA VAL A 398 -4.59 -11.25 20.70
C VAL A 398 -5.03 -12.24 19.62
N TYR A 399 -4.12 -12.64 18.73
CA TYR A 399 -4.39 -13.58 17.65
C TYR A 399 -4.85 -14.93 18.20
N ALA A 400 -4.13 -15.51 19.16
CA ALA A 400 -4.49 -16.78 19.77
C ALA A 400 -5.91 -16.76 20.39
N PHE A 401 -6.28 -15.68 21.08
CA PHE A 401 -7.62 -15.57 21.69
C PHE A 401 -8.72 -15.32 20.65
N LYS A 402 -8.47 -14.46 19.65
CA LYS A 402 -9.42 -14.23 18.55
C LYS A 402 -9.65 -15.50 17.73
N LEU A 403 -8.56 -16.19 17.35
CA LEU A 403 -8.63 -17.41 16.57
C LEU A 403 -9.48 -18.48 17.29
N ALA A 404 -9.23 -18.69 18.59
CA ALA A 404 -10.02 -19.63 19.39
C ALA A 404 -11.51 -19.26 19.46
N ALA A 405 -11.87 -18.00 19.49
CA ALA A 405 -13.26 -17.55 19.42
C ALA A 405 -13.87 -17.74 18.02
N LEU A 406 -13.11 -17.40 16.97
CA LEU A 406 -13.52 -17.55 15.56
C LEU A 406 -13.77 -19.02 15.19
N GLU A 407 -12.96 -19.94 15.66
CA GLU A 407 -13.18 -21.40 15.45
C GLU A 407 -14.49 -21.87 16.08
N LEU A 408 -14.84 -21.37 17.27
CA LEU A 408 -16.14 -21.68 17.90
C LEU A 408 -17.32 -21.15 17.07
N LEU A 409 -17.15 -20.00 16.42
CA LEU A 409 -18.15 -19.35 15.57
C LEU A 409 -18.29 -20.03 14.21
N TYR A 410 -17.18 -20.40 13.56
CA TYR A 410 -17.17 -21.12 12.30
C TYR A 410 -18.01 -22.40 12.36
N HIS A 411 -17.91 -23.12 13.47
CA HIS A 411 -18.70 -24.33 13.69
C HIS A 411 -20.15 -24.04 14.17
N ALA A 412 -20.59 -22.79 14.21
CA ALA A 412 -21.98 -22.46 14.38
C ALA A 412 -22.74 -22.70 13.06
N ARG A 413 -23.98 -23.18 13.19
CA ARG A 413 -24.79 -23.45 11.98
C ARG A 413 -25.19 -22.11 11.34
N LEU A 414 -24.82 -21.91 10.09
CA LEU A 414 -25.32 -20.83 9.27
C LEU A 414 -26.82 -20.99 8.97
N SER A 415 -27.54 -19.88 8.91
CA SER A 415 -28.89 -19.90 8.33
C SER A 415 -28.81 -20.13 6.82
N PRO A 416 -29.89 -20.58 6.15
CA PRO A 416 -29.87 -20.78 4.70
C PRO A 416 -29.55 -19.51 3.90
N SER A 417 -29.87 -18.32 4.41
CA SER A 417 -29.48 -17.05 3.79
C SER A 417 -27.97 -16.82 3.91
N ARG A 418 -27.44 -16.96 5.11
CA ARG A 418 -26.02 -16.79 5.39
C ARG A 418 -25.16 -17.78 4.62
N GLN A 419 -25.64 -19.03 4.47
CA GLN A 419 -24.92 -20.03 3.66
C GLN A 419 -24.84 -19.58 2.20
N ARG A 420 -25.94 -19.06 1.61
CA ARG A 420 -25.92 -18.56 0.23
C ARG A 420 -25.03 -17.34 0.04
N GLU A 421 -24.98 -16.44 1.03
CA GLU A 421 -24.09 -15.28 1.02
C GLU A 421 -22.62 -15.73 1.04
N PHE A 422 -22.28 -16.69 1.89
CA PHE A 422 -20.94 -17.29 1.94
C PHE A 422 -20.58 -18.00 0.63
N ASP A 423 -21.50 -18.80 0.08
CA ASP A 423 -21.28 -19.53 -1.16
C ASP A 423 -21.08 -18.55 -2.34
N ALA A 424 -21.87 -17.49 -2.41
CA ALA A 424 -21.73 -16.43 -3.43
C ALA A 424 -20.38 -15.68 -3.30
N PHE A 425 -19.96 -15.35 -2.07
CA PHE A 425 -18.65 -14.77 -1.83
C PHE A 425 -17.51 -15.68 -2.32
N CYS A 426 -17.60 -16.99 -2.03
CA CYS A 426 -16.61 -17.96 -2.48
C CYS A 426 -16.57 -18.09 -4.00
N GLU A 427 -17.75 -18.10 -4.66
CA GLU A 427 -17.85 -18.16 -6.12
C GLU A 427 -17.24 -16.90 -6.77
N GLU A 428 -17.53 -15.72 -6.24
CA GLU A 428 -16.99 -14.44 -6.72
C GLU A 428 -15.46 -14.32 -6.53
N ALA A 429 -14.96 -14.71 -5.36
CA ALA A 429 -13.53 -14.66 -5.04
C ALA A 429 -12.71 -15.79 -5.75
N GLY A 430 -13.37 -16.84 -6.20
CA GLY A 430 -12.85 -17.86 -7.11
C GLY A 430 -11.61 -18.62 -6.62
N GLN A 431 -10.78 -19.04 -7.60
CA GLN A 431 -9.60 -19.88 -7.34
C GLN A 431 -8.58 -19.20 -6.43
N GLY A 432 -8.44 -17.88 -6.50
CA GLY A 432 -7.52 -17.12 -5.65
C GLY A 432 -7.79 -17.32 -4.16
N LEU A 433 -9.06 -17.33 -3.74
CA LEU A 433 -9.47 -17.61 -2.36
C LEU A 433 -9.20 -19.06 -1.96
N GLU A 434 -9.46 -20.02 -2.85
CA GLU A 434 -9.18 -21.43 -2.60
C GLU A 434 -7.70 -21.69 -2.36
N ASP A 435 -6.83 -21.08 -3.19
CA ASP A 435 -5.38 -21.26 -3.10
C ASP A 435 -4.82 -20.57 -1.85
N PHE A 436 -5.31 -19.37 -1.51
CA PHE A 436 -4.93 -18.69 -0.27
C PHE A 436 -5.36 -19.48 0.98
N ALA A 437 -6.60 -19.98 1.01
CA ALA A 437 -7.11 -20.75 2.13
C ALA A 437 -6.36 -22.09 2.28
N LEU A 438 -6.02 -22.72 1.16
CA LEU A 438 -5.18 -23.92 1.15
C LEU A 438 -3.78 -23.63 1.69
N TRP A 439 -3.14 -22.53 1.23
CA TRP A 439 -1.84 -22.12 1.77
C TRP A 439 -1.89 -21.90 3.28
N CYS A 440 -2.90 -21.20 3.79
CA CYS A 440 -3.08 -21.00 5.22
C CYS A 440 -3.21 -22.33 5.98
N ALA A 441 -4.02 -23.26 5.47
CA ALA A 441 -4.21 -24.56 6.10
C ALA A 441 -2.93 -25.42 6.11
N ILE A 442 -2.16 -25.41 5.02
CA ILE A 442 -0.86 -26.11 4.95
C ILE A 442 0.14 -25.42 5.89
N ARG A 443 0.10 -24.08 5.94
CA ARG A 443 1.02 -23.29 6.77
C ARG A 443 0.84 -23.56 8.27
N GLU A 444 -0.37 -23.86 8.71
CA GLU A 444 -0.68 -24.29 10.08
C GLU A 444 -0.16 -25.70 10.38
N ASP A 445 -0.11 -26.58 9.38
CA ASP A 445 0.33 -27.98 9.51
C ASP A 445 1.84 -28.14 9.34
N LEU A 446 2.45 -27.36 8.43
CA LEU A 446 3.88 -27.41 8.13
C LEU A 446 4.58 -26.11 8.61
N PRO A 447 5.54 -26.19 9.56
CA PRO A 447 6.35 -25.03 9.95
C PRO A 447 7.09 -24.37 8.77
N ALA A 448 7.34 -23.07 8.81
CA ALA A 448 7.98 -22.32 7.72
C ALA A 448 9.34 -22.86 7.28
N ASN A 449 10.09 -23.47 8.21
CA ASN A 449 11.41 -24.05 7.98
C ASN A 449 11.35 -25.53 7.60
N ASP A 450 10.15 -26.13 7.45
CA ASP A 450 10.02 -27.53 7.03
C ASP A 450 10.60 -27.69 5.61
N PRO A 451 11.50 -28.65 5.38
CA PRO A 451 12.06 -28.91 4.06
C PRO A 451 11.00 -29.21 2.97
N LEU A 452 9.81 -29.68 3.35
CA LEU A 452 8.72 -29.95 2.41
C LEU A 452 8.26 -28.69 1.67
N TRP A 453 8.29 -27.51 2.30
CA TRP A 453 7.97 -26.24 1.64
C TRP A 453 8.87 -25.94 0.44
N ARG A 454 10.17 -26.26 0.58
CA ARG A 454 11.17 -25.97 -0.46
C ARG A 454 11.17 -27.02 -1.59
N ASN A 455 10.65 -28.21 -1.34
CA ASN A 455 10.76 -29.34 -2.26
C ASN A 455 9.38 -29.79 -2.80
N ALA A 456 8.61 -30.46 -1.97
CA ALA A 456 7.39 -31.15 -2.41
C ALA A 456 6.13 -30.28 -2.36
N ALA A 457 6.10 -29.27 -1.48
CA ALA A 457 4.97 -28.31 -1.33
C ALA A 457 5.30 -26.92 -1.90
N SER A 458 6.30 -26.80 -2.77
CA SER A 458 6.80 -25.49 -3.27
C SER A 458 5.83 -24.76 -4.19
N THR A 459 4.84 -25.44 -4.75
CA THR A 459 3.87 -24.88 -5.70
C THR A 459 2.47 -25.43 -5.46
N VAL A 460 1.46 -24.59 -5.77
CA VAL A 460 0.06 -25.01 -5.91
C VAL A 460 -0.03 -26.12 -6.95
N GLY A 461 -0.82 -27.15 -6.69
CA GLY A 461 -1.00 -28.27 -7.62
C GLY A 461 0.13 -29.30 -7.58
N SER A 462 1.16 -29.17 -6.73
CA SER A 462 2.13 -30.23 -6.52
C SER A 462 1.44 -31.50 -5.97
N PRO A 463 1.92 -32.71 -6.31
CA PRO A 463 1.28 -33.95 -5.86
C PRO A 463 1.10 -34.07 -4.34
N LEU A 464 2.05 -33.52 -3.56
CA LEU A 464 1.94 -33.50 -2.11
C LEU A 464 0.78 -32.58 -1.67
N VAL A 465 0.72 -31.37 -2.17
CA VAL A 465 -0.32 -30.37 -1.86
C VAL A 465 -1.70 -30.93 -2.17
N GLU A 466 -1.88 -31.53 -3.35
CA GLU A 466 -3.16 -32.13 -3.72
C GLU A 466 -3.53 -33.35 -2.81
N SER A 467 -2.55 -34.11 -2.34
CA SER A 467 -2.79 -35.20 -1.38
C SER A 467 -3.20 -34.70 0.02
N MET A 468 -2.79 -33.48 0.42
CA MET A 468 -3.14 -32.88 1.72
C MET A 468 -4.56 -32.28 1.71
N ARG A 469 -5.03 -31.77 0.57
CA ARG A 469 -6.29 -31.03 0.42
C ARG A 469 -7.50 -31.71 1.08
N PRO A 470 -7.76 -33.03 0.93
CA PRO A 470 -8.90 -33.68 1.58
C PRO A 470 -8.81 -33.68 3.11
N ALA A 471 -7.61 -33.85 3.67
CA ALA A 471 -7.40 -33.83 5.12
C ALA A 471 -7.55 -32.44 5.71
N LEU A 472 -7.22 -31.41 4.94
CA LEU A 472 -7.27 -29.99 5.34
C LEU A 472 -8.59 -29.31 5.00
N ALA A 473 -9.59 -30.03 4.45
CA ALA A 473 -10.83 -29.42 3.93
C ALA A 473 -11.57 -28.53 4.95
N ASP A 474 -11.61 -28.91 6.23
CA ASP A 474 -12.23 -28.09 7.28
C ASP A 474 -11.45 -26.80 7.55
N ARG A 475 -10.11 -26.84 7.56
CA ARG A 475 -9.28 -25.65 7.73
C ARG A 475 -9.33 -24.73 6.52
N ILE A 476 -9.36 -25.27 5.31
CA ILE A 476 -9.58 -24.49 4.08
C ILE A 476 -10.92 -23.76 4.16
N GLY A 477 -12.00 -24.46 4.56
CA GLY A 477 -13.31 -23.88 4.78
C GLY A 477 -13.29 -22.75 5.83
N PHE A 478 -12.53 -22.95 6.91
CA PHE A 478 -12.37 -21.94 7.96
C PHE A 478 -11.68 -20.67 7.44
N HIS A 479 -10.59 -20.77 6.71
CA HIS A 479 -9.89 -19.60 6.15
C HIS A 479 -10.71 -18.87 5.09
N ARG A 480 -11.51 -19.58 4.27
CA ARG A 480 -12.49 -18.97 3.35
C ARG A 480 -13.54 -18.17 4.13
N TRP A 481 -14.08 -18.75 5.19
CA TRP A 481 -15.06 -18.11 6.05
C TRP A 481 -14.49 -16.87 6.75
N LEU A 482 -13.22 -16.89 7.21
CA LEU A 482 -12.56 -15.73 7.79
C LEU A 482 -12.51 -14.55 6.79
N GLN A 483 -12.21 -14.80 5.52
CA GLN A 483 -12.17 -13.75 4.51
C GLN A 483 -13.55 -13.19 4.21
N TRP A 484 -14.58 -14.02 4.19
CA TRP A 484 -15.96 -13.54 4.08
C TRP A 484 -16.35 -12.61 5.24
N ILE A 485 -16.02 -12.98 6.49
CA ILE A 485 -16.29 -12.13 7.65
C ILE A 485 -15.49 -10.81 7.59
N CYS A 486 -14.25 -10.83 7.11
CA CYS A 486 -13.48 -9.60 6.87
C CYS A 486 -14.19 -8.69 5.86
N ASP A 487 -14.66 -9.26 4.75
CA ASP A 487 -15.36 -8.54 3.67
C ASP A 487 -16.63 -7.86 4.19
N GLU A 488 -17.49 -8.58 4.92
CA GLU A 488 -18.71 -8.03 5.51
C GLU A 488 -18.45 -6.89 6.49
N GLN A 489 -17.44 -7.03 7.35
CA GLN A 489 -17.15 -6.02 8.35
C GLN A 489 -16.48 -4.77 7.75
N LEU A 490 -15.68 -4.95 6.71
CA LEU A 490 -15.07 -3.85 5.99
C LEU A 490 -16.12 -3.07 5.19
N GLU A 491 -17.06 -3.77 4.54
CA GLU A 491 -18.24 -3.16 3.91
C GLU A 491 -19.06 -2.34 4.91
N ALA A 492 -19.27 -2.89 6.11
CA ALA A 492 -19.99 -2.19 7.17
C ALA A 492 -19.26 -0.91 7.62
N ALA A 493 -17.92 -0.94 7.70
CA ALA A 493 -17.09 0.23 8.03
C ALA A 493 -17.21 1.31 6.95
N GLN A 494 -17.09 0.97 5.68
CA GLN A 494 -17.27 1.91 4.57
C GLN A 494 -18.68 2.49 4.54
N ARG A 495 -19.68 1.67 4.77
CA ARG A 495 -21.10 2.11 4.86
C ARG A 495 -21.31 3.08 6.02
N SER A 496 -20.67 2.85 7.18
CA SER A 496 -20.70 3.75 8.34
C SER A 496 -20.07 5.10 8.02
N ALA A 497 -18.91 5.11 7.39
CA ALA A 497 -18.21 6.32 6.94
C ALA A 497 -19.09 7.17 5.99
N LYS A 498 -19.70 6.52 4.98
CA LYS A 498 -20.61 7.19 4.03
C LYS A 498 -21.85 7.76 4.72
N LYS A 499 -22.47 7.03 5.65
CA LYS A 499 -23.63 7.50 6.44
C LYS A 499 -23.29 8.69 7.33
N ALA A 500 -22.04 8.78 7.80
CA ALA A 500 -21.56 9.93 8.58
C ALA A 500 -21.23 11.16 7.74
N GLY A 501 -21.39 11.10 6.40
CA GLY A 501 -21.22 12.22 5.49
C GLY A 501 -19.88 12.29 4.79
N MET A 502 -18.99 11.31 4.95
CA MET A 502 -17.72 11.26 4.25
C MET A 502 -17.93 11.09 2.74
N ARG A 503 -17.30 11.94 1.93
CA ARG A 503 -17.35 11.83 0.45
C ARG A 503 -16.59 10.63 -0.09
N LEU A 504 -15.43 10.28 0.50
CA LEU A 504 -14.63 9.13 0.13
C LEU A 504 -14.89 7.94 1.07
N GLY A 505 -14.88 8.15 2.37
CA GLY A 505 -14.97 7.06 3.36
C GLY A 505 -13.61 6.48 3.67
N ILE A 506 -13.47 5.15 3.64
CA ILE A 506 -12.21 4.49 3.94
C ILE A 506 -11.28 4.55 2.71
N VAL A 507 -10.05 4.96 2.92
CA VAL A 507 -8.95 4.91 1.95
C VAL A 507 -7.99 3.82 2.40
N HIS A 508 -7.83 2.79 1.57
CA HIS A 508 -6.94 1.68 1.85
C HIS A 508 -5.51 2.02 1.44
N ASP A 509 -4.55 1.41 2.10
CA ASP A 509 -3.13 1.49 1.72
C ASP A 509 -2.70 0.16 1.11
N LEU A 510 -2.04 0.22 -0.05
CA LEU A 510 -1.53 -0.94 -0.78
C LEU A 510 -0.02 -1.03 -0.59
N ALA A 511 0.45 -2.06 0.09
CA ALA A 511 1.87 -2.33 0.27
C ALA A 511 2.59 -2.61 -1.06
N VAL A 512 3.88 -2.29 -1.14
CA VAL A 512 4.72 -2.49 -2.35
C VAL A 512 4.71 -3.95 -2.80
N GLY A 513 4.86 -4.89 -1.86
CA GLY A 513 4.94 -6.32 -2.14
C GLY A 513 4.47 -7.18 -0.96
N ALA A 514 4.66 -8.47 -1.09
CA ALA A 514 4.48 -9.48 -0.04
C ALA A 514 5.82 -10.18 0.24
N ASP A 515 6.00 -10.81 1.40
CA ASP A 515 7.24 -11.49 1.76
C ASP A 515 7.60 -12.62 0.78
N LEU A 516 8.90 -12.92 0.59
CA LEU A 516 9.37 -14.02 -0.28
C LEU A 516 8.80 -15.40 0.10
N SER A 517 8.45 -15.62 1.37
CA SER A 517 7.84 -16.86 1.87
C SER A 517 6.31 -16.79 1.95
N SER A 518 5.70 -15.83 1.32
CA SER A 518 4.29 -15.45 1.43
C SER A 518 3.34 -16.33 0.61
N ALA A 519 2.04 -16.19 0.89
CA ALA A 519 0.99 -16.81 0.08
C ALA A 519 1.00 -16.29 -1.37
N ASP A 520 1.24 -14.98 -1.58
CA ASP A 520 1.33 -14.43 -2.93
C ASP A 520 2.52 -15.02 -3.69
N ALA A 521 3.70 -15.10 -3.06
CA ALA A 521 4.88 -15.70 -3.68
C ALA A 521 4.67 -17.19 -4.03
N TRP A 522 3.87 -17.91 -3.24
CA TRP A 522 3.56 -19.33 -3.48
C TRP A 522 2.47 -19.52 -4.53
N THR A 523 1.36 -18.75 -4.47
CA THR A 523 0.22 -18.90 -5.38
C THR A 523 0.47 -18.29 -6.76
N LEU A 524 1.30 -17.26 -6.86
CA LEU A 524 1.59 -16.50 -8.08
C LEU A 524 3.06 -16.62 -8.51
N HIS A 525 3.74 -17.71 -8.10
CA HIS A 525 5.19 -17.90 -8.34
C HIS A 525 5.60 -17.70 -9.81
N ASP A 526 4.75 -18.07 -10.76
CA ASP A 526 5.01 -17.89 -12.20
C ASP A 526 5.03 -16.41 -12.63
N SER A 527 4.41 -15.52 -11.85
CA SER A 527 4.33 -14.09 -12.15
C SER A 527 5.43 -13.25 -11.49
N PHE A 528 6.21 -13.85 -10.58
CA PHE A 528 7.32 -13.18 -9.90
C PHE A 528 8.68 -13.56 -10.49
N ALA A 529 9.65 -12.64 -10.38
CA ALA A 529 11.04 -12.91 -10.76
C ALA A 529 11.78 -13.66 -9.62
N PRO A 530 12.40 -14.82 -9.91
CA PRO A 530 13.13 -15.59 -8.91
C PRO A 530 14.53 -15.02 -8.64
N GLY A 531 15.09 -15.26 -7.45
CA GLY A 531 16.49 -14.94 -7.12
C GLY A 531 16.79 -13.46 -6.95
N VAL A 532 15.77 -12.63 -6.87
CA VAL A 532 15.89 -11.18 -6.64
C VAL A 532 14.82 -10.73 -5.63
N SER A 533 15.05 -9.60 -4.99
CA SER A 533 14.07 -8.93 -4.12
C SER A 533 13.98 -7.44 -4.43
N VAL A 534 12.85 -6.86 -4.08
CA VAL A 534 12.62 -5.40 -4.16
C VAL A 534 13.38 -4.70 -3.04
N GLY A 535 13.88 -3.51 -3.31
CA GLY A 535 14.55 -2.66 -2.34
C GLY A 535 14.58 -1.20 -2.78
N ALA A 536 15.50 -0.45 -2.21
CA ALA A 536 15.83 0.92 -2.60
C ALA A 536 17.35 1.13 -2.62
N PRO A 537 17.89 1.95 -3.54
CA PRO A 537 19.30 2.33 -3.52
C PRO A 537 19.62 3.15 -2.26
N PRO A 538 20.90 3.38 -1.96
CA PRO A 538 21.31 4.31 -0.93
C PRO A 538 20.65 5.69 -1.09
N ASP A 539 20.20 6.27 0.01
CA ASP A 539 19.64 7.61 0.11
C ASP A 539 20.19 8.38 1.32
N MET A 540 19.79 9.64 1.52
CA MET A 540 20.27 10.46 2.62
C MET A 540 19.84 9.94 4.01
N TYR A 541 18.81 9.09 4.08
CA TYR A 541 18.31 8.51 5.33
C TYR A 541 18.84 7.09 5.57
N ASN A 542 19.20 6.37 4.51
CA ASN A 542 19.74 5.02 4.56
C ASN A 542 20.86 4.81 3.51
N GLN A 543 22.10 5.15 3.88
CA GLN A 543 23.26 5.11 2.98
C GLN A 543 23.69 3.68 2.58
N GLN A 544 23.15 2.65 3.22
CA GLN A 544 23.41 1.25 2.85
C GLN A 544 22.38 0.70 1.83
N GLY A 545 21.36 1.51 1.47
CA GLY A 545 20.21 1.04 0.72
C GLY A 545 19.32 0.12 1.55
N GLN A 546 18.22 -0.33 0.98
CA GLN A 546 17.25 -1.17 1.63
C GLN A 546 16.94 -2.41 0.81
N ASN A 547 16.83 -3.56 1.45
CA ASN A 547 16.26 -4.78 0.87
C ASN A 547 14.99 -5.11 1.65
N TRP A 548 13.84 -5.10 0.96
CA TRP A 548 12.53 -5.29 1.60
C TRP A 548 12.09 -6.76 1.65
N ASN A 549 12.90 -7.67 1.10
CA ASN A 549 12.63 -9.12 1.09
C ASN A 549 11.30 -9.47 0.41
N GLN A 550 10.98 -8.80 -0.68
CA GLN A 550 9.73 -8.98 -1.44
C GLN A 550 10.07 -9.36 -2.89
N PRO A 551 9.45 -10.41 -3.48
CA PRO A 551 9.67 -10.74 -4.87
C PRO A 551 9.03 -9.68 -5.78
N PRO A 552 9.76 -9.14 -6.77
CA PRO A 552 9.18 -8.23 -7.75
C PRO A 552 8.34 -8.98 -8.78
N TRP A 553 7.32 -8.32 -9.33
CA TRP A 553 6.63 -8.82 -10.53
C TRP A 553 7.63 -8.99 -11.67
N HIS A 554 7.56 -10.13 -12.37
CA HIS A 554 8.31 -10.33 -13.60
C HIS A 554 7.60 -9.59 -14.75
N PRO A 555 8.17 -8.55 -15.38
CA PRO A 555 7.45 -7.71 -16.33
C PRO A 555 6.80 -8.48 -17.48
N VAL A 556 7.55 -9.40 -18.09
CA VAL A 556 7.08 -10.19 -19.24
C VAL A 556 6.01 -11.18 -18.82
N ARG A 557 6.22 -11.94 -17.74
CA ARG A 557 5.27 -12.96 -17.28
C ARG A 557 3.97 -12.35 -16.78
N LEU A 558 4.03 -11.17 -16.17
CA LEU A 558 2.83 -10.45 -15.75
C LEU A 558 1.97 -10.04 -16.96
N ALA A 559 2.61 -9.56 -18.04
CA ALA A 559 1.92 -9.28 -19.30
C ALA A 559 1.37 -10.55 -19.95
N GLU A 560 2.15 -11.66 -19.95
CA GLU A 560 1.72 -12.98 -20.45
C GLU A 560 0.49 -13.53 -19.71
N ALA A 561 0.37 -13.23 -18.41
CA ALA A 561 -0.83 -13.51 -17.62
C ALA A 561 -1.99 -12.52 -17.89
N GLY A 562 -1.87 -11.64 -18.89
CA GLY A 562 -2.88 -10.61 -19.21
C GLY A 562 -3.08 -9.62 -18.06
N TYR A 563 -2.06 -9.41 -17.23
CA TYR A 563 -2.11 -8.61 -15.98
C TYR A 563 -3.15 -9.10 -14.95
N ALA A 564 -3.70 -10.31 -15.09
CA ALA A 564 -4.73 -10.83 -14.19
C ALA A 564 -4.33 -10.78 -12.70
N PRO A 565 -3.11 -11.18 -12.28
CA PRO A 565 -2.72 -11.10 -10.87
C PRO A 565 -2.73 -9.68 -10.31
N PHE A 566 -2.35 -8.69 -11.11
CA PHE A 566 -2.35 -7.28 -10.72
C PHE A 566 -3.77 -6.72 -10.65
N ARG A 567 -4.61 -7.02 -11.65
CA ARG A 567 -6.04 -6.67 -11.66
C ARG A 567 -6.76 -7.23 -10.44
N ASP A 568 -6.61 -8.54 -10.16
CA ASP A 568 -7.31 -9.22 -9.07
C ASP A 568 -6.90 -8.67 -7.69
N MET A 569 -5.62 -8.30 -7.53
CA MET A 569 -5.14 -7.60 -6.35
C MET A 569 -5.84 -6.23 -6.17
N LEU A 570 -5.89 -5.42 -7.23
CA LEU A 570 -6.52 -4.10 -7.19
C LEU A 570 -8.01 -4.19 -6.91
N SER A 571 -8.73 -5.09 -7.59
CA SER A 571 -10.17 -5.25 -7.42
C SER A 571 -10.52 -5.65 -5.98
N THR A 572 -9.71 -6.51 -5.34
CA THR A 572 -9.91 -6.90 -3.94
C THR A 572 -9.69 -5.72 -2.98
N VAL A 573 -8.58 -4.98 -3.14
CA VAL A 573 -8.26 -3.85 -2.24
C VAL A 573 -9.27 -2.70 -2.39
N LEU A 574 -9.78 -2.49 -3.61
CA LEU A 574 -10.74 -1.43 -3.93
C LEU A 574 -12.20 -1.78 -3.60
N ARG A 575 -12.52 -3.04 -3.31
CA ARG A 575 -13.89 -3.56 -3.19
C ARG A 575 -14.79 -2.74 -2.24
N HIS A 576 -14.29 -2.33 -1.08
CA HIS A 576 -15.01 -1.52 -0.09
C HIS A 576 -14.27 -0.23 0.26
N ALA A 577 -13.56 0.34 -0.72
CA ALA A 577 -12.77 1.54 -0.55
C ALA A 577 -13.39 2.76 -1.25
N GLY A 578 -13.19 3.94 -0.69
CA GLY A 578 -13.43 5.20 -1.39
C GLY A 578 -12.17 5.78 -2.02
N GLY A 579 -11.03 5.16 -1.76
CA GLY A 579 -9.73 5.47 -2.35
C GLY A 579 -8.68 4.43 -2.00
N ILE A 580 -7.58 4.48 -2.71
CA ILE A 580 -6.38 3.67 -2.48
C ILE A 580 -5.15 4.57 -2.44
N ARG A 581 -4.32 4.42 -1.41
CA ARG A 581 -2.94 4.90 -1.44
C ARG A 581 -2.05 3.78 -1.95
N VAL A 582 -1.27 4.05 -2.97
CA VAL A 582 -0.32 3.09 -3.52
C VAL A 582 1.06 3.43 -2.96
N ASP A 583 1.56 2.57 -2.09
CA ASP A 583 2.89 2.71 -1.52
C ASP A 583 3.95 2.57 -2.59
N HIS A 584 4.91 3.50 -2.63
CA HIS A 584 5.96 3.56 -3.64
C HIS A 584 5.42 3.41 -5.08
N ILE A 585 4.50 4.31 -5.51
CA ILE A 585 3.86 4.23 -6.85
C ILE A 585 4.88 4.26 -7.99
N LEU A 586 6.07 4.81 -7.73
CA LEU A 586 7.21 4.79 -8.66
C LEU A 586 7.61 3.36 -9.06
N GLY A 587 7.27 2.37 -8.24
CA GLY A 587 7.45 0.95 -8.52
C GLY A 587 6.64 0.43 -9.70
N LEU A 588 5.61 1.17 -10.17
CA LEU A 588 4.90 0.86 -11.41
C LEU A 588 5.62 1.35 -12.67
N PHE A 589 6.65 2.18 -12.52
CA PHE A 589 7.53 2.67 -13.58
C PHE A 589 8.84 1.91 -13.62
N ARG A 590 9.49 1.77 -12.46
CA ARG A 590 10.72 1.00 -12.26
C ARG A 590 10.87 0.61 -10.80
N LEU A 591 11.43 -0.58 -10.55
CA LEU A 591 11.76 -1.05 -9.21
C LEU A 591 13.25 -1.33 -9.09
N TRP A 592 13.79 -1.07 -7.90
CA TRP A 592 15.14 -1.45 -7.54
C TRP A 592 15.17 -2.93 -7.19
N TRP A 593 15.89 -3.73 -7.97
CA TRP A 593 16.05 -5.16 -7.76
C TRP A 593 17.42 -5.46 -7.15
N VAL A 594 17.39 -6.18 -6.05
CA VAL A 594 18.59 -6.63 -5.33
C VAL A 594 18.74 -8.14 -5.56
N PRO A 595 19.79 -8.60 -6.26
CA PRO A 595 20.05 -10.04 -6.44
C PRO A 595 20.30 -10.74 -5.10
N GLU A 596 19.84 -11.99 -4.98
CA GLU A 596 20.10 -12.82 -3.80
C GLU A 596 21.61 -12.92 -3.53
N GLY A 597 22.00 -12.68 -2.28
CA GLY A 597 23.40 -12.64 -1.83
C GLY A 597 24.13 -11.33 -2.07
N ASN A 598 23.55 -10.36 -2.80
CA ASN A 598 24.12 -9.03 -2.95
C ASN A 598 23.73 -8.12 -1.77
N SER A 599 24.53 -7.08 -1.52
CA SER A 599 24.16 -5.97 -0.65
C SER A 599 23.04 -5.15 -1.28
N ALA A 600 22.21 -4.50 -0.46
CA ALA A 600 21.11 -3.67 -0.96
C ALA A 600 21.55 -2.55 -1.94
N LYS A 601 22.77 -2.02 -1.76
CA LYS A 601 23.35 -1.01 -2.66
C LYS A 601 23.79 -1.57 -4.02
N ASP A 602 23.98 -2.91 -4.11
CA ASP A 602 24.49 -3.60 -5.30
C ASP A 602 23.34 -4.16 -6.16
N GLY A 603 22.27 -3.38 -6.31
CA GLY A 603 21.11 -3.64 -7.15
C GLY A 603 21.11 -2.82 -8.43
N THR A 604 19.99 -2.88 -9.15
CA THR A 604 19.69 -2.01 -10.28
C THR A 604 18.19 -1.81 -10.48
N TYR A 605 17.81 -0.77 -11.23
CA TYR A 605 16.43 -0.55 -11.63
C TYR A 605 16.03 -1.46 -12.80
N VAL A 606 14.86 -2.10 -12.67
CA VAL A 606 14.18 -2.79 -13.76
C VAL A 606 12.91 -2.02 -14.11
N ARG A 607 12.72 -1.71 -15.40
CA ARG A 607 11.58 -0.93 -15.92
C ARG A 607 10.36 -1.81 -16.09
N TYR A 608 9.19 -1.21 -15.88
CA TYR A 608 7.89 -1.80 -16.14
C TYR A 608 7.16 -1.02 -17.24
N ASP A 609 6.17 -1.65 -17.86
CA ASP A 609 5.21 -0.97 -18.72
C ASP A 609 4.25 -0.14 -17.85
N HIS A 610 4.65 1.08 -17.55
CA HIS A 610 3.89 1.97 -16.70
C HIS A 610 2.57 2.42 -17.34
N GLU A 611 2.49 2.50 -18.67
CA GLU A 611 1.24 2.82 -19.37
C GLU A 611 0.18 1.76 -19.07
N SER A 612 0.55 0.48 -19.17
CA SER A 612 -0.34 -0.63 -18.84
C SER A 612 -0.69 -0.66 -17.35
N LEU A 613 0.29 -0.58 -16.46
CA LEU A 613 0.05 -0.71 -15.02
C LEU A 613 -0.76 0.47 -14.45
N ILE A 614 -0.43 1.70 -14.82
CA ILE A 614 -1.19 2.90 -14.42
C ILE A 614 -2.58 2.91 -15.06
N GLY A 615 -2.69 2.47 -16.32
CA GLY A 615 -3.98 2.34 -17.00
C GLY A 615 -4.90 1.34 -16.30
N ILE A 616 -4.40 0.16 -15.92
CA ILE A 616 -5.15 -0.86 -15.20
C ILE A 616 -5.55 -0.35 -13.80
N LEU A 617 -4.62 0.30 -13.08
CA LEU A 617 -4.92 0.93 -11.79
C LEU A 617 -6.07 1.95 -11.92
N ALA A 618 -6.03 2.79 -12.96
CA ALA A 618 -7.08 3.76 -13.24
C ALA A 618 -8.42 3.09 -13.61
N LEU A 619 -8.41 1.99 -14.36
CA LEU A 619 -9.62 1.23 -14.71
C LEU A 619 -10.29 0.62 -13.48
N GLU A 620 -9.53 -0.06 -12.63
CA GLU A 620 -10.09 -0.69 -11.43
C GLU A 620 -10.55 0.37 -10.40
N ALA A 621 -9.83 1.49 -10.26
CA ALA A 621 -10.25 2.61 -9.43
C ALA A 621 -11.52 3.31 -9.98
N HIS A 622 -11.65 3.43 -11.31
CA HIS A 622 -12.86 3.92 -11.96
C HIS A 622 -14.07 3.02 -11.66
N ARG A 623 -13.91 1.71 -11.76
CA ARG A 623 -14.94 0.71 -11.44
C ARG A 623 -15.41 0.78 -10.00
N ALA A 624 -14.48 0.98 -9.08
CA ALA A 624 -14.75 1.13 -7.66
C ALA A 624 -15.24 2.53 -7.27
N ASN A 625 -15.24 3.50 -8.19
CA ASN A 625 -15.46 4.92 -7.91
C ASN A 625 -14.55 5.44 -6.78
N ALA A 626 -13.28 5.04 -6.80
CA ALA A 626 -12.28 5.33 -5.79
C ALA A 626 -11.22 6.31 -6.31
N VAL A 627 -10.71 7.18 -5.45
CA VAL A 627 -9.56 8.04 -5.76
C VAL A 627 -8.26 7.24 -5.63
N VAL A 628 -7.24 7.60 -6.41
CA VAL A 628 -5.90 7.05 -6.29
C VAL A 628 -4.95 8.11 -5.78
N ILE A 629 -4.19 7.75 -4.75
CA ILE A 629 -3.13 8.57 -4.15
C ILE A 629 -1.84 7.79 -4.28
N GLY A 630 -0.90 8.27 -5.08
CA GLY A 630 0.43 7.67 -5.20
C GLY A 630 1.37 8.25 -4.14
N GLU A 631 2.07 7.39 -3.42
CA GLU A 631 3.22 7.83 -2.66
C GLU A 631 4.39 7.96 -3.64
N ASP A 632 4.73 9.21 -3.98
CA ASP A 632 5.72 9.62 -4.97
C ASP A 632 6.87 10.43 -4.31
N LEU A 633 7.33 9.94 -3.16
CA LEU A 633 8.49 10.47 -2.44
C LEU A 633 9.78 9.81 -2.96
N GLY A 634 10.91 10.51 -2.84
CA GLY A 634 12.22 10.00 -3.25
C GLY A 634 12.79 10.65 -4.51
N VAL A 635 13.78 9.97 -5.13
CA VAL A 635 14.52 10.47 -6.32
C VAL A 635 13.99 9.82 -7.59
N PHE A 636 13.43 10.63 -8.48
CA PHE A 636 12.89 10.19 -9.76
C PHE A 636 12.87 11.33 -10.78
N GLU A 637 12.58 11.00 -12.03
CA GLU A 637 12.51 11.97 -13.11
C GLU A 637 11.28 12.89 -12.97
N PRO A 638 11.40 14.21 -13.11
CA PRO A 638 10.31 15.19 -12.88
C PRO A 638 9.04 14.90 -13.70
N TRP A 639 9.17 14.33 -14.91
CA TRP A 639 8.03 14.04 -15.79
C TRP A 639 7.01 13.04 -15.18
N VAL A 640 7.47 12.18 -14.23
CA VAL A 640 6.61 11.16 -13.59
C VAL A 640 5.46 11.82 -12.81
N ARG A 641 5.72 12.92 -12.10
CA ARG A 641 4.69 13.69 -11.39
C ARG A 641 3.66 14.29 -12.34
N ASP A 642 4.14 14.90 -13.42
CA ASP A 642 3.28 15.48 -14.44
C ASP A 642 2.44 14.39 -15.13
N TYR A 643 3.03 13.23 -15.39
CA TYR A 643 2.33 12.09 -15.95
C TYR A 643 1.23 11.59 -15.01
N LEU A 644 1.52 11.33 -13.72
CA LEU A 644 0.52 10.90 -12.74
C LEU A 644 -0.63 11.89 -12.61
N ALA A 645 -0.32 13.19 -12.52
CA ALA A 645 -1.32 14.26 -12.48
C ALA A 645 -2.18 14.29 -13.75
N SER A 646 -1.57 14.11 -14.95
CA SER A 646 -2.31 14.04 -16.23
C SER A 646 -3.24 12.83 -16.31
N ARG A 647 -2.92 11.74 -15.59
CA ARG A 647 -3.76 10.55 -15.45
C ARG A 647 -4.85 10.66 -14.38
N GLY A 648 -4.93 11.81 -13.65
CA GLY A 648 -5.89 12.03 -12.57
C GLY A 648 -5.54 11.31 -11.27
N ILE A 649 -4.26 10.94 -11.09
CA ILE A 649 -3.72 10.32 -9.89
C ILE A 649 -3.09 11.39 -9.01
N LEU A 650 -3.47 11.41 -7.74
CA LEU A 650 -2.93 12.34 -6.75
C LEU A 650 -1.53 11.89 -6.31
N GLY A 651 -0.61 12.84 -6.13
CA GLY A 651 0.67 12.59 -5.46
C GLY A 651 0.61 12.81 -3.96
N THR A 652 1.76 12.77 -3.29
CA THR A 652 1.92 13.01 -1.85
C THR A 652 2.83 14.20 -1.60
N SER A 653 2.40 15.17 -0.80
CA SER A 653 3.19 16.32 -0.35
C SER A 653 3.29 16.34 1.16
N ILE A 654 4.52 16.26 1.70
CA ILE A 654 4.79 16.25 3.13
C ILE A 654 5.47 17.55 3.52
N LEU A 655 4.90 18.27 4.47
CA LEU A 655 5.36 19.61 4.88
C LEU A 655 6.87 19.65 5.15
N TRP A 656 7.42 18.63 5.81
CA TRP A 656 8.84 18.56 6.15
C TRP A 656 9.76 18.21 4.96
N PHE A 657 9.22 17.92 3.78
CA PHE A 657 9.97 17.58 2.56
C PHE A 657 9.82 18.62 1.45
N GLU A 658 8.90 19.57 1.61
CA GLU A 658 8.66 20.60 0.60
C GLU A 658 9.61 21.79 0.81
N TYR A 659 10.69 21.83 0.04
CA TYR A 659 11.74 22.85 0.12
C TYR A 659 12.06 23.43 -1.27
N ASP A 660 12.51 24.69 -1.29
CA ASP A 660 13.11 25.39 -2.44
C ASP A 660 14.54 25.79 -2.02
N GLY A 661 15.51 24.97 -2.43
CA GLY A 661 16.87 25.07 -1.90
C GLY A 661 16.91 24.68 -0.42
N ASP A 662 17.32 25.64 0.44
CA ASP A 662 17.41 25.46 1.90
C ASP A 662 16.23 26.08 2.68
N GLN A 663 15.23 26.63 1.99
CA GLN A 663 14.07 27.27 2.59
C GLN A 663 12.80 26.41 2.43
N PRO A 664 11.93 26.35 3.45
CA PRO A 664 10.62 25.69 3.30
C PRO A 664 9.82 26.31 2.15
N LEU A 665 9.29 25.48 1.27
CA LEU A 665 8.45 25.94 0.17
C LEU A 665 7.15 26.53 0.74
N PRO A 666 6.77 27.76 0.33
CA PRO A 666 5.47 28.31 0.72
C PRO A 666 4.33 27.39 0.29
N PRO A 667 3.36 27.07 1.18
CA PRO A 667 2.32 26.09 0.89
C PRO A 667 1.47 26.44 -0.35
N GLU A 668 1.35 27.73 -0.70
CA GLU A 668 0.64 28.18 -1.89
C GLU A 668 1.29 27.71 -3.21
N LYS A 669 2.56 27.21 -3.15
CA LYS A 669 3.29 26.63 -4.27
C LYS A 669 3.22 25.09 -4.32
N TYR A 670 2.55 24.47 -3.36
CA TYR A 670 2.40 23.00 -3.35
C TYR A 670 1.58 22.52 -4.55
N ARG A 671 1.71 21.25 -4.86
CA ARG A 671 0.96 20.61 -5.96
C ARG A 671 -0.53 20.60 -5.67
N LYS A 672 -1.36 20.94 -6.69
CA LYS A 672 -2.82 20.85 -6.59
C LYS A 672 -3.29 19.39 -6.48
N TYR A 673 -2.81 18.54 -7.37
CA TYR A 673 -3.14 17.10 -7.39
C TYR A 673 -2.29 16.33 -6.39
N ALA A 674 -2.56 16.52 -5.11
CA ALA A 674 -1.85 15.82 -4.03
C ALA A 674 -2.73 15.65 -2.77
N LEU A 675 -2.37 14.63 -2.00
CA LEU A 675 -2.64 14.55 -0.57
C LEU A 675 -1.50 15.28 0.16
N ALA A 676 -1.79 16.41 0.78
CA ALA A 676 -0.82 17.12 1.60
C ALA A 676 -1.02 16.80 3.09
N SER A 677 0.06 16.49 3.80
CA SER A 677 0.05 16.24 5.25
C SER A 677 1.28 16.83 5.94
N VAL A 678 1.20 17.02 7.24
CA VAL A 678 2.35 17.49 8.03
C VAL A 678 3.39 16.38 8.13
N ASN A 679 2.97 15.14 8.37
CA ASN A 679 3.85 13.99 8.54
C ASN A 679 3.28 12.71 7.90
N THR A 680 4.05 11.62 7.98
CA THR A 680 3.65 10.25 7.66
C THR A 680 3.87 9.34 8.86
N HIS A 681 3.51 8.06 8.73
CA HIS A 681 3.77 7.03 9.76
C HIS A 681 5.26 6.68 9.93
N ASP A 682 6.13 7.03 8.96
CA ASP A 682 7.59 6.84 9.01
C ASP A 682 8.32 8.05 9.60
N LEU A 683 7.60 9.13 9.86
CA LEU A 683 8.13 10.30 10.54
C LEU A 683 7.66 10.33 12.00
N PRO A 684 8.40 11.03 12.87
CA PRO A 684 7.93 11.29 14.22
C PRO A 684 6.57 12.02 14.19
N PRO A 685 5.62 11.69 15.09
CA PRO A 685 4.47 12.55 15.31
C PRO A 685 4.90 13.99 15.55
N THR A 686 4.12 14.96 15.08
CA THR A 686 4.50 16.38 15.08
C THR A 686 4.91 16.86 16.46
N ALA A 687 4.20 16.46 17.52
CA ALA A 687 4.53 16.80 18.92
C ALA A 687 5.93 16.27 19.34
N GLY A 688 6.27 15.04 18.96
CA GLY A 688 7.58 14.45 19.22
C GLY A 688 8.69 15.08 18.37
N TYR A 689 8.38 15.44 17.13
CA TYR A 689 9.31 16.17 16.25
C TYR A 689 9.66 17.54 16.84
N LEU A 690 8.66 18.35 17.19
CA LEU A 690 8.85 19.67 17.78
C LEU A 690 9.69 19.64 19.07
N ALA A 691 9.59 18.56 19.83
CA ALA A 691 10.38 18.37 21.07
C ALA A 691 11.79 17.83 20.82
N GLY A 692 12.15 17.42 19.60
CA GLY A 692 13.44 16.80 19.27
C GLY A 692 13.57 15.34 19.74
N ASP A 693 12.47 14.66 20.09
CA ASP A 693 12.47 13.28 20.64
C ASP A 693 13.09 12.28 19.65
N HIS A 694 13.01 12.54 18.37
CA HIS A 694 13.57 11.69 17.30
C HIS A 694 15.10 11.69 17.32
N VAL A 695 15.75 12.81 17.67
CA VAL A 695 17.22 12.90 17.80
C VAL A 695 17.65 12.01 18.96
N ASP A 696 16.98 12.15 20.12
CA ASP A 696 17.28 11.33 21.31
C ASP A 696 17.00 9.84 21.09
N LEU A 697 15.94 9.51 20.34
CA LEU A 697 15.63 8.14 19.97
C LEU A 697 16.72 7.54 19.09
N ARG A 698 17.09 8.21 17.99
CA ARG A 698 18.14 7.73 17.06
C ARG A 698 19.49 7.57 17.78
N HIS A 699 19.82 8.52 18.69
CA HIS A 699 21.02 8.40 19.50
C HIS A 699 21.01 7.14 20.38
N ARG A 700 19.92 6.90 21.12
CA ARG A 700 19.77 5.69 21.97
C ARG A 700 19.84 4.40 21.18
N LEU A 701 19.38 4.41 19.93
CA LEU A 701 19.39 3.26 19.04
C LEU A 701 20.72 3.07 18.32
N GLY A 702 21.66 4.03 18.44
CA GLY A 702 22.97 3.98 17.79
C GLY A 702 22.92 4.09 16.26
N ILE A 703 21.90 4.78 15.73
CA ILE A 703 21.68 4.95 14.27
C ILE A 703 21.91 6.39 13.80
N LEU A 704 22.50 7.26 14.63
CA LEU A 704 22.98 8.57 14.20
C LEU A 704 24.34 8.42 13.51
N GLU A 705 24.50 9.05 12.38
CA GLU A 705 25.77 9.13 11.66
C GLU A 705 26.60 10.35 12.06
N ARG A 706 25.92 11.43 12.46
CA ARG A 706 26.53 12.67 12.97
C ARG A 706 26.41 12.76 14.50
N SER A 707 27.09 13.73 15.07
CA SER A 707 26.99 13.95 16.53
C SER A 707 25.58 14.44 16.92
N VAL A 708 25.15 14.14 18.13
CA VAL A 708 23.86 14.61 18.69
C VAL A 708 23.75 16.13 18.65
N GLN A 709 24.87 16.85 18.83
CA GLN A 709 24.93 18.29 18.80
C GLN A 709 24.63 18.85 17.41
N GLU A 710 25.20 18.24 16.37
CA GLU A 710 24.94 18.64 14.98
C GLU A 710 23.49 18.36 14.57
N GLU A 711 22.95 17.15 14.91
CA GLU A 711 21.56 16.82 14.64
C GLU A 711 20.57 17.75 15.34
N ARG A 712 20.87 18.15 16.61
CA ARG A 712 20.04 19.14 17.32
C ARG A 712 20.12 20.53 16.70
N ALA A 713 21.31 20.97 16.29
CA ALA A 713 21.48 22.27 15.65
C ALA A 713 20.73 22.35 14.32
N ASP A 714 20.78 21.31 13.52
CA ASP A 714 20.02 21.25 12.25
C ASP A 714 18.51 21.22 12.48
N HIS A 715 18.08 20.49 13.51
CA HIS A 715 16.67 20.46 13.91
C HIS A 715 16.19 21.85 14.37
N GLU A 716 16.95 22.54 15.23
CA GLU A 716 16.63 23.89 15.69
C GLU A 716 16.58 24.88 14.52
N ALA A 717 17.56 24.83 13.59
CA ALA A 717 17.58 25.65 12.39
C ALA A 717 16.36 25.39 11.47
N THR A 718 15.91 24.14 11.38
CA THR A 718 14.70 23.75 10.63
C THR A 718 13.45 24.38 11.26
N LEU A 719 13.33 24.34 12.59
CA LEU A 719 12.19 24.94 13.31
C LEU A 719 12.23 26.48 13.19
N GLU A 720 13.41 27.13 13.27
CA GLU A 720 13.53 28.57 13.07
C GLU A 720 13.03 29.02 11.70
N LYS A 721 13.37 28.26 10.62
CA LYS A 721 12.86 28.54 9.27
C LYS A 721 11.34 28.39 9.20
N MET A 722 10.79 27.38 9.88
CA MET A 722 9.34 27.18 9.94
C MET A 722 8.64 28.28 10.73
N ASP A 723 9.24 28.76 11.82
CA ASP A 723 8.74 29.90 12.61
C ASP A 723 8.64 31.17 11.76
N VAL A 724 9.66 31.42 10.93
CA VAL A 724 9.62 32.56 9.96
C VAL A 724 8.44 32.42 9.00
N LEU A 725 8.25 31.22 8.43
CA LEU A 725 7.15 30.95 7.49
C LEU A 725 5.78 31.11 8.16
N LEU A 726 5.60 30.62 9.40
CA LEU A 726 4.38 30.80 10.19
C LEU A 726 4.12 32.29 10.48
N HIS A 727 5.18 33.03 10.85
CA HIS A 727 5.09 34.48 11.13
C HIS A 727 4.64 35.28 9.89
N GLU A 728 5.25 35.02 8.75
CA GLU A 728 4.88 35.62 7.47
C GLU A 728 3.43 35.42 7.06
N ARG A 729 2.83 34.30 7.51
CA ARG A 729 1.44 33.91 7.22
C ARG A 729 0.46 34.34 8.32
N GLY A 730 0.94 35.00 9.39
CA GLY A 730 0.11 35.41 10.53
C GLY A 730 -0.43 34.24 11.35
N LEU A 731 0.32 33.13 11.39
CA LEU A 731 -0.04 31.89 12.07
C LEU A 731 0.84 31.60 13.28
N THR A 732 1.72 32.50 13.68
CA THR A 732 2.58 32.33 14.87
C THR A 732 1.71 32.05 16.09
N PRO A 733 1.88 30.93 16.79
CA PRO A 733 1.15 30.67 18.04
C PRO A 733 1.45 31.78 19.06
N GLU A 734 0.40 32.29 19.74
CA GLU A 734 0.61 33.26 20.82
C GLU A 734 1.51 32.66 21.89
N HIS A 735 2.54 33.42 22.27
CA HIS A 735 3.52 33.01 23.28
C HIS A 735 3.25 33.79 24.58
N ASP A 736 3.18 33.09 25.69
CA ASP A 736 3.00 33.70 27.02
C ASP A 736 4.30 34.29 27.63
N GLY A 737 5.31 34.53 26.78
CA GLY A 737 6.60 35.15 27.17
C GLY A 737 7.69 34.16 27.57
N THR A 738 7.48 32.82 27.47
CA THR A 738 8.55 31.83 27.72
C THR A 738 9.18 31.38 26.40
N PRO A 739 10.53 31.34 26.25
CA PRO A 739 11.17 30.95 24.98
C PRO A 739 10.85 29.47 24.65
N HIS A 740 10.73 29.13 23.38
CA HIS A 740 10.55 27.82 22.70
C HIS A 740 10.33 26.51 23.51
N LYS A 741 10.31 26.56 24.82
CA LYS A 741 10.03 25.49 25.78
C LYS A 741 8.70 25.73 26.51
N GLY A 742 7.78 26.44 25.84
CA GLY A 742 6.42 26.64 26.31
C GLY A 742 5.75 25.29 26.59
N GLY A 743 4.95 25.24 27.64
CA GLY A 743 4.26 24.03 28.06
C GLY A 743 3.41 23.41 26.94
N ARG A 744 2.78 22.27 27.21
CA ARG A 744 1.98 21.47 26.27
C ARG A 744 0.94 22.26 25.48
N ASP A 745 0.35 23.32 26.06
CA ASP A 745 -0.59 24.21 25.36
C ASP A 745 0.03 24.95 24.18
N TYR A 746 1.34 25.28 24.25
CA TYR A 746 2.06 25.91 23.14
C TYR A 746 2.30 24.90 22.01
N GLU A 747 2.69 23.67 22.35
CA GLU A 747 2.87 22.56 21.39
C GLU A 747 1.58 22.26 20.63
N GLU A 748 0.44 22.19 21.32
CA GLU A 748 -0.88 22.04 20.69
C GLU A 748 -1.17 23.12 19.67
N ARG A 749 -1.01 24.40 20.05
CA ARG A 749 -1.22 25.55 19.15
C ARG A 749 -0.23 25.54 17.97
N TYR A 750 0.98 25.04 18.19
CA TYR A 750 1.97 24.93 17.11
C TYR A 750 1.55 23.86 16.10
N VAL A 751 1.10 22.71 16.58
CA VAL A 751 0.54 21.66 15.72
C VAL A 751 -0.66 22.18 14.90
N GLU A 752 -1.57 22.92 15.52
CA GLU A 752 -2.69 23.55 14.80
C GLU A 752 -2.20 24.58 13.79
N ALA A 753 -1.19 25.39 14.11
CA ALA A 753 -0.63 26.40 13.22
C ALA A 753 -0.02 25.76 11.95
N LEU A 754 0.69 24.63 12.10
CA LEU A 754 1.23 23.87 10.96
C LEU A 754 0.12 23.32 10.06
N HIS A 755 -0.97 22.80 10.64
CA HIS A 755 -2.11 22.33 9.85
C HIS A 755 -2.88 23.47 9.17
N ARG A 756 -3.02 24.62 9.82
CA ARG A 756 -3.56 25.86 9.20
C ARG A 756 -2.65 26.38 8.09
N LEU A 757 -1.33 26.28 8.27
CA LEU A 757 -0.35 26.59 7.22
C LEU A 757 -0.54 25.67 6.02
N LEU A 758 -0.59 24.36 6.25
CA LEU A 758 -0.79 23.36 5.21
C LEU A 758 -2.11 23.58 4.45
N ALA A 759 -3.17 24.01 5.15
CA ALA A 759 -4.47 24.30 4.54
C ALA A 759 -4.43 25.50 3.56
N LYS A 760 -3.37 26.31 3.55
CA LYS A 760 -3.15 27.35 2.52
C LYS A 760 -2.64 26.77 1.18
N SER A 761 -2.26 25.47 1.15
CA SER A 761 -1.86 24.81 -0.09
C SER A 761 -3.06 24.67 -1.05
N PRO A 762 -2.82 24.60 -2.36
CA PRO A 762 -3.88 24.30 -3.34
C PRO A 762 -4.25 22.82 -3.40
N SER A 763 -3.61 21.96 -2.60
CA SER A 763 -3.79 20.50 -2.62
C SER A 763 -5.25 20.12 -2.37
N VAL A 764 -5.78 19.21 -3.19
CA VAL A 764 -7.20 18.83 -3.18
C VAL A 764 -7.57 17.95 -1.98
N LEU A 765 -6.58 17.29 -1.35
CA LEU A 765 -6.76 16.54 -0.11
C LEU A 765 -5.74 16.99 0.96
N LEU A 766 -6.23 17.11 2.20
CA LEU A 766 -5.39 17.36 3.38
C LEU A 766 -5.49 16.17 4.34
N GLY A 767 -4.33 15.71 4.85
CA GLY A 767 -4.23 14.61 5.81
C GLY A 767 -3.87 15.11 7.21
N VAL A 768 -4.61 14.64 8.21
CA VAL A 768 -4.34 14.86 9.63
C VAL A 768 -3.98 13.51 10.26
N ALA A 769 -2.76 13.37 10.75
CA ALA A 769 -2.39 12.16 11.47
C ALA A 769 -3.14 12.10 12.82
N LEU A 770 -3.81 11.00 13.12
CA LEU A 770 -4.54 10.83 14.38
C LEU A 770 -3.61 10.96 15.59
N VAL A 771 -2.35 10.56 15.46
CA VAL A 771 -1.32 10.74 16.49
C VAL A 771 -1.09 12.20 16.85
N ASP A 772 -1.13 13.12 15.87
CA ASP A 772 -1.03 14.56 16.09
C ASP A 772 -2.26 15.12 16.81
N ALA A 773 -3.44 14.60 16.44
CA ALA A 773 -4.70 15.04 17.02
C ALA A 773 -4.83 14.68 18.51
N VAL A 774 -4.09 13.67 18.99
CA VAL A 774 -4.11 13.28 20.42
C VAL A 774 -2.81 13.65 21.16
N GLY A 775 -1.81 14.12 20.45
CA GLY A 775 -0.51 14.51 21.01
C GLY A 775 0.44 13.36 21.31
N GLU A 776 0.30 12.23 20.64
CA GLU A 776 1.26 11.12 20.71
C GLU A 776 2.64 11.61 20.24
N ARG A 777 3.69 11.15 20.90
CA ARG A 777 5.07 11.58 20.61
C ARG A 777 5.95 10.46 20.09
N ARG A 778 5.53 9.19 20.30
CA ARG A 778 6.31 8.01 19.90
C ARG A 778 6.10 7.71 18.42
N VAL A 779 7.18 7.42 17.72
CA VAL A 779 7.13 7.02 16.31
C VAL A 779 6.44 5.66 16.16
N GLN A 780 5.66 5.47 15.11
CA GLN A 780 5.01 4.20 14.79
C GLN A 780 5.99 3.23 14.13
N ASN A 781 6.84 3.77 13.25
CA ASN A 781 7.93 3.05 12.61
C ASN A 781 9.22 3.88 12.69
N GLN A 782 10.31 3.26 13.11
CA GLN A 782 11.65 3.85 13.06
C GLN A 782 12.42 3.14 11.94
N PRO A 783 12.54 3.77 10.74
CA PRO A 783 13.30 3.21 9.64
C PRO A 783 14.72 2.80 10.03
N GLY A 784 15.26 1.76 9.42
CA GLY A 784 16.58 1.23 9.74
C GLY A 784 16.65 0.39 11.01
N THR A 785 15.51 0.08 11.67
CA THR A 785 15.46 -0.78 12.85
C THR A 785 14.52 -1.98 12.68
N THR A 786 14.73 -2.98 13.53
CA THR A 786 13.84 -4.14 13.60
C THR A 786 12.93 -4.08 14.83
N SER A 787 11.84 -4.84 14.82
CA SER A 787 10.91 -4.94 15.96
C SER A 787 11.53 -5.50 17.24
N LYS A 788 12.77 -6.05 17.17
CA LYS A 788 13.56 -6.48 18.35
C LYS A 788 14.26 -5.30 19.02
N VAL A 789 14.58 -4.25 18.26
CA VAL A 789 15.33 -3.08 18.73
C VAL A 789 14.37 -1.94 19.11
N TYR A 790 13.36 -1.70 18.28
CA TYR A 790 12.30 -0.74 18.52
C TYR A 790 10.94 -1.40 18.23
N PRO A 791 9.86 -1.10 19.01
CA PRO A 791 8.55 -1.75 18.81
C PRO A 791 7.81 -1.24 17.57
N ASN A 792 8.48 -1.28 16.39
CA ASN A 792 7.90 -0.88 15.11
C ASN A 792 6.55 -1.54 14.90
N TRP A 793 5.55 -0.74 14.51
CA TRP A 793 4.18 -1.17 14.21
C TRP A 793 3.43 -1.79 15.40
N GLN A 794 3.94 -1.57 16.65
CA GLN A 794 3.38 -2.14 17.87
C GLN A 794 3.04 -1.08 18.92
N VAL A 795 3.15 0.20 18.56
CA VAL A 795 2.86 1.33 19.46
C VAL A 795 1.37 1.60 19.48
N PRO A 796 0.68 1.41 20.61
CA PRO A 796 -0.73 1.76 20.76
C PRO A 796 -0.92 3.28 20.84
N LEU A 797 -2.08 3.78 20.41
CA LEU A 797 -2.42 5.21 20.47
C LEU A 797 -2.44 5.68 21.93
N ALA A 798 -1.69 6.75 22.22
CA ALA A 798 -1.66 7.38 23.53
C ALA A 798 -1.65 8.92 23.41
N ASP A 799 -1.91 9.59 24.53
CA ASP A 799 -1.80 11.05 24.63
C ASP A 799 -0.35 11.51 24.90
N ALA A 800 -0.15 12.80 24.98
CA ALA A 800 1.14 13.43 25.27
C ALA A 800 1.74 13.02 26.62
N HIS A 801 0.96 12.38 27.50
CA HIS A 801 1.38 11.85 28.79
C HIS A 801 1.70 10.34 28.77
N GLY A 802 1.57 9.71 27.59
CA GLY A 802 1.71 8.26 27.44
C GLY A 802 0.54 7.46 27.98
N ARG A 803 -0.64 8.07 28.17
CA ARG A 803 -1.86 7.35 28.58
C ARG A 803 -2.60 6.87 27.36
N SER A 804 -3.04 5.61 27.37
CA SER A 804 -3.81 5.04 26.28
C SER A 804 -5.04 5.89 25.94
N VAL A 805 -5.22 6.25 24.66
CA VAL A 805 -6.42 6.93 24.15
C VAL A 805 -7.28 5.89 23.45
N LEU A 806 -8.56 5.83 23.85
CA LEU A 806 -9.55 4.97 23.24
C LEU A 806 -10.51 5.81 22.38
N ILE A 807 -11.14 5.19 21.37
CA ILE A 807 -12.16 5.88 20.53
C ILE A 807 -13.27 6.47 21.41
N ASP A 808 -13.67 5.76 22.47
CA ASP A 808 -14.68 6.22 23.43
C ASP A 808 -14.32 7.57 24.09
N ASP A 809 -13.05 7.92 24.14
CA ASP A 809 -12.56 9.14 24.79
C ASP A 809 -12.36 10.29 23.78
N LEU A 810 -12.32 10.01 22.46
CA LEU A 810 -12.04 11.00 21.41
C LEU A 810 -13.13 12.08 21.30
N ALA A 811 -14.39 11.72 21.51
CA ALA A 811 -15.49 12.67 21.42
C ALA A 811 -15.34 13.86 22.40
N ASP A 812 -14.78 13.60 23.58
CA ASP A 812 -14.56 14.58 24.66
C ASP A 812 -13.12 15.10 24.71
N ASN A 813 -12.24 14.62 23.83
CA ASN A 813 -10.84 15.04 23.78
C ASN A 813 -10.74 16.45 23.18
N THR A 814 -10.33 17.42 23.97
CA THR A 814 -10.28 18.84 23.57
C THR A 814 -9.25 19.07 22.46
N ARG A 815 -8.07 18.45 22.53
CA ARG A 815 -7.01 18.56 21.54
C ARG A 815 -7.47 18.00 20.17
N PHE A 816 -8.06 16.81 20.18
CA PHE A 816 -8.63 16.20 18.98
C PHE A 816 -9.69 17.13 18.34
N ASN A 817 -10.63 17.62 19.13
CA ASN A 817 -11.70 18.48 18.63
C ASN A 817 -11.18 19.83 18.12
N SER A 818 -10.20 20.44 18.79
CA SER A 818 -9.60 21.71 18.40
C SER A 818 -8.86 21.61 17.08
N LEU A 819 -8.00 20.58 16.90
CA LEU A 819 -7.25 20.38 15.67
C LEU A 819 -8.20 20.12 14.48
N LEU A 820 -9.20 19.26 14.63
CA LEU A 820 -10.12 18.95 13.55
C LEU A 820 -10.94 20.19 13.16
N ALA A 821 -11.39 20.97 14.13
CA ALA A 821 -12.09 22.25 13.86
C ALA A 821 -11.18 23.23 13.10
N ALA A 822 -9.92 23.36 13.51
CA ALA A 822 -8.94 24.23 12.86
C ALA A 822 -8.71 23.86 11.38
N VAL A 823 -8.66 22.55 11.07
CA VAL A 823 -8.50 22.07 9.70
C VAL A 823 -9.80 22.26 8.90
N ASP A 824 -10.96 21.91 9.45
CA ASP A 824 -12.26 22.04 8.78
C ASP A 824 -12.55 23.50 8.40
N GLU A 825 -12.37 24.45 9.34
CA GLU A 825 -12.49 25.89 9.09
C GLU A 825 -11.55 26.37 7.98
N SER A 826 -10.27 25.94 8.03
CA SER A 826 -9.24 26.40 7.08
C SER A 826 -9.41 25.75 5.69
N THR A 827 -10.03 24.59 5.59
CA THR A 827 -10.31 23.91 4.30
C THR A 827 -11.54 24.50 3.61
N ARG A 828 -12.50 25.05 4.38
CA ARG A 828 -13.72 25.66 3.85
C ARG A 828 -13.55 27.16 3.50
N SER A 829 -12.55 27.84 4.09
CA SER A 829 -12.19 29.22 3.78
C SER A 829 -11.41 29.33 2.47
#